data_e539817bc37b3eab3861bbf20b342bf5
#
_entry.id   e539817bc37b3eab3861bbf20b342bf5
#
_cell.length_a   1.000
_cell.length_b   1.000
_cell.length_c   1.000
_cell.angle_alpha   90.00
_cell.angle_beta   90.00
_cell.angle_gamma   90.00
#
_symmetry.space_group_name_H-M   'P 1'
#
loop_
_entity.id
_entity.type
_entity.pdbx_description
1 polymer ?
#
loop_
_entity_poly.entity_id
_entity_poly.type
_entity_poly.pdbx_seq_one_letter_code
_entity_poly.pdbx_strand_id
1 'polypeptide(L)'
;IIGLIDGFISGDGFIRDDGFINNKEVISTSSCSEKLIDGINHLLSRLGIFSKKYTRIYNNEEKEIKSNYNIYDISICAQWLHQFKLKIKTLLNDNKNNKLLNLKSLKELHPNYKEQNDIVLDKIVEINLIPVSKYNKLYDLTVPSTNNFIIFNGFGIYDTAESGYVQRKLIKATEDMMVNYDGTVRNAVGRILQFQYGDSGADTVKQYEYNFKLMEIGNEEIKSIYGMTKEELSKTKGWTETDNKNFILQIMAIRDKLRETQTKTTINYLTLTTTYFLPVNLNRILDNYRNDENLKGTVYAEPKYIIDMIMDILEPNNTRLYAMTEDDMADKKSIKYHDDKIAKTAFKYAMMDIFAPRKCIFQYKLSKIQLDEIKKEIIKSYNKSIVEPGEMVGIIAAQSLGEPVTQLMLKSFHSSGIGGKGGTDIGVDTIKEVFSLSKNPKAPLMEIYFEKDYRTKKDYANKIASYIKFTTIKDLRTKIEIFYEPNSDDFDGFIVKDNVGESFYTYQANKQCCASSIEGLPWLMRIEFDKEKLMLKEVTLLDIKSQFCFAWEKRYLDIKGMKREKKQLIDKITQIAVQSNTDNDETPVLHIRFDMTNFTQTTLIDFMDIFVDEFKLKGMSGIEDVNSGKAFEERILSFDNPDKSMDKNSEYVIYTKGINMEAIKNIVGIDLNRTYCNDILTIYENYGIEAARNYIIRRIITVLTSNGSGTNYQHIQIFGDLMTQIGTLTSIDRHGLNKLDNDPLSRASFEKTVDQLITAAVFNEVDYMKSVSSRIMAGLCIKGGTGLCNLILDKELLENSEYTTDIGQLYNKTYKDITSTLQTQEIDDDVFVPEM
;
A
#
# COMPACT_ATOMS: atom_id res chain seq x y z
N ILE A 1 -39.01 23.73 -7.55
CA ILE A 1 -39.04 22.30 -7.92
C ILE A 1 -40.44 21.75 -7.63
N ILE A 2 -40.91 21.76 -6.36
CA ILE A 2 -42.21 21.18 -5.94
C ILE A 2 -43.35 21.70 -6.76
N GLY A 3 -43.50 23.01 -6.92
CA GLY A 3 -44.58 23.60 -7.70
C GLY A 3 -44.59 23.26 -9.19
N LEU A 4 -43.43 23.00 -9.80
CA LEU A 4 -43.31 22.53 -11.19
C LEU A 4 -43.75 21.08 -11.35
N ILE A 5 -43.32 20.21 -10.44
CA ILE A 5 -43.73 18.81 -10.41
C ILE A 5 -45.26 18.71 -10.12
N ASP A 6 -45.77 19.47 -9.16
CA ASP A 6 -47.19 19.56 -8.86
C ASP A 6 -48.00 19.98 -10.07
N GLY A 7 -47.62 21.09 -10.72
CA GLY A 7 -48.30 21.56 -11.94
C GLY A 7 -48.29 20.52 -13.06
N PHE A 8 -47.17 19.82 -13.27
CA PHE A 8 -47.04 18.80 -14.29
C PHE A 8 -47.94 17.58 -13.99
N ILE A 9 -47.89 17.07 -12.75
CA ILE A 9 -48.74 15.94 -12.35
C ILE A 9 -50.21 16.32 -12.27
N SER A 10 -50.53 17.49 -11.83
CA SER A 10 -51.91 18.02 -11.80
C SER A 10 -52.49 18.17 -13.21
N GLY A 11 -51.65 18.54 -14.21
CA GLY A 11 -52.04 18.57 -15.63
C GLY A 11 -52.11 17.17 -16.24
N ASP A 12 -50.95 16.62 -16.55
CA ASP A 12 -50.80 15.39 -17.38
C ASP A 12 -50.58 14.11 -16.57
N GLY A 13 -50.46 14.17 -15.22
CA GLY A 13 -50.25 13.01 -14.37
C GLY A 13 -51.51 12.16 -14.23
N PHE A 14 -51.29 10.87 -14.07
CA PHE A 14 -52.33 9.88 -13.80
C PHE A 14 -52.05 9.18 -12.47
N ILE A 15 -53.02 9.15 -11.58
CA ILE A 15 -52.94 8.49 -10.26
C ILE A 15 -53.87 7.30 -10.26
N ARG A 16 -53.34 6.10 -10.11
CA ARG A 16 -54.10 4.86 -9.99
C ARG A 16 -54.24 4.49 -8.52
N ASP A 17 -55.46 4.49 -8.05
CA ASP A 17 -55.85 4.13 -6.68
C ASP A 17 -56.69 2.83 -6.63
N ASP A 18 -57.02 2.23 -7.81
CA ASP A 18 -57.92 1.05 -7.87
C ASP A 18 -57.10 -0.24 -7.72
N GLY A 19 -57.29 -0.89 -6.57
CA GLY A 19 -56.62 -2.15 -6.20
C GLY A 19 -57.11 -3.40 -6.98
N PHE A 20 -57.66 -3.31 -8.23
CA PHE A 20 -58.38 -4.42 -8.83
C PHE A 20 -57.58 -5.35 -9.79
N ILE A 21 -56.43 -4.99 -10.30
CA ILE A 21 -55.58 -5.94 -11.06
C ILE A 21 -54.11 -5.64 -10.77
N ASN A 22 -53.43 -6.55 -10.08
CA ASN A 22 -52.01 -6.52 -9.73
C ASN A 22 -51.57 -5.61 -8.56
N ASN A 23 -52.45 -5.21 -7.63
CA ASN A 23 -52.11 -4.57 -6.34
C ASN A 23 -50.98 -3.50 -6.35
N LYS A 24 -50.86 -2.69 -7.41
CA LYS A 24 -49.81 -1.67 -7.50
C LYS A 24 -50.38 -0.30 -7.68
N GLU A 25 -50.41 0.47 -6.61
CA GLU A 25 -50.64 1.90 -6.64
C GLU A 25 -49.46 2.60 -7.33
N VAL A 26 -49.72 3.50 -8.28
CA VAL A 26 -48.72 4.14 -9.10
C VAL A 26 -49.15 5.58 -9.43
N ILE A 27 -48.18 6.51 -9.34
CA ILE A 27 -48.33 7.81 -9.97
C ILE A 27 -47.51 7.78 -11.26
N SER A 28 -48.13 8.08 -12.39
CA SER A 28 -47.48 8.10 -13.71
C SER A 28 -47.79 9.38 -14.44
N THR A 29 -46.86 9.80 -15.28
CA THR A 29 -47.06 10.90 -16.22
C THR A 29 -46.35 10.58 -17.52
N SER A 30 -46.83 11.12 -18.63
CA SER A 30 -46.31 10.84 -19.97
C SER A 30 -46.16 12.10 -20.81
N SER A 31 -45.18 12.07 -21.70
CA SER A 31 -44.96 13.12 -22.68
C SER A 31 -44.31 12.56 -23.95
N CYS A 32 -44.56 13.21 -25.09
CA CYS A 32 -43.82 12.95 -26.31
C CYS A 32 -42.42 13.56 -26.32
N SER A 33 -42.12 14.43 -25.37
CA SER A 33 -40.80 15.03 -25.23
C SER A 33 -39.91 14.25 -24.24
N GLU A 34 -38.92 13.57 -24.77
CA GLU A 34 -37.97 12.83 -23.96
C GLU A 34 -37.22 13.74 -22.96
N LYS A 35 -36.78 14.90 -23.46
CA LYS A 35 -36.04 15.89 -22.62
C LYS A 35 -36.87 16.41 -21.44
N LEU A 36 -38.19 16.57 -21.64
CA LEU A 36 -39.08 17.02 -20.57
C LEU A 36 -39.21 15.94 -19.51
N ILE A 37 -39.40 14.70 -19.93
CA ILE A 37 -39.53 13.55 -19.04
C ILE A 37 -38.22 13.32 -18.26
N ASP A 38 -37.06 13.43 -18.90
CA ASP A 38 -35.76 13.33 -18.24
C ASP A 38 -35.54 14.47 -17.23
N GLY A 39 -35.96 15.69 -17.56
CA GLY A 39 -35.95 16.81 -16.64
C GLY A 39 -36.79 16.58 -15.40
N ILE A 40 -38.01 16.06 -15.56
CA ILE A 40 -38.90 15.72 -14.44
C ILE A 40 -38.31 14.59 -13.58
N ASN A 41 -37.76 13.56 -14.20
CA ASN A 41 -37.09 12.46 -13.50
C ASN A 41 -35.92 12.98 -12.66
N HIS A 42 -35.12 13.89 -13.20
CA HIS A 42 -34.02 14.54 -12.48
C HIS A 42 -34.54 15.39 -11.29
N LEU A 43 -35.62 16.14 -11.48
CA LEU A 43 -36.20 16.93 -10.40
C LEU A 43 -36.80 16.07 -9.28
N LEU A 44 -37.40 14.94 -9.62
CA LEU A 44 -37.89 13.94 -8.64
C LEU A 44 -36.72 13.35 -7.86
N SER A 45 -35.63 12.96 -8.52
CA SER A 45 -34.43 12.45 -7.87
C SER A 45 -33.82 13.45 -6.87
N ARG A 46 -33.81 14.75 -7.20
CA ARG A 46 -33.37 15.84 -6.27
C ARG A 46 -34.25 15.96 -5.03
N LEU A 47 -35.49 15.52 -5.08
CA LEU A 47 -36.38 15.44 -3.92
C LEU A 47 -36.26 14.13 -3.17
N GLY A 48 -35.38 13.22 -3.59
CA GLY A 48 -35.23 11.87 -3.01
C GLY A 48 -36.37 10.94 -3.42
N ILE A 49 -36.99 11.15 -4.58
CA ILE A 49 -38.09 10.31 -5.13
C ILE A 49 -37.58 9.60 -6.37
N PHE A 50 -37.38 8.30 -6.25
CA PHE A 50 -36.97 7.51 -7.40
C PHE A 50 -38.16 7.17 -8.30
N SER A 51 -38.00 7.36 -9.62
CA SER A 51 -39.02 7.07 -10.64
C SER A 51 -38.44 6.25 -11.78
N LYS A 52 -39.30 5.46 -12.43
CA LYS A 52 -38.91 4.62 -13.57
C LYS A 52 -39.37 5.24 -14.86
N LYS A 53 -38.47 5.32 -15.85
CA LYS A 53 -38.78 5.77 -17.21
C LYS A 53 -39.07 4.57 -18.11
N TYR A 54 -40.12 4.66 -18.92
CA TYR A 54 -40.51 3.69 -19.94
C TYR A 54 -40.73 4.40 -21.25
N THR A 55 -40.43 3.73 -22.36
CA THR A 55 -40.73 4.21 -23.71
C THR A 55 -41.77 3.30 -24.37
N ARG A 56 -42.86 3.88 -24.84
CA ARG A 56 -43.90 3.18 -25.60
C ARG A 56 -43.98 3.75 -27.01
N ILE A 57 -44.17 2.87 -27.99
CA ILE A 57 -44.48 3.30 -29.34
C ILE A 57 -45.99 3.36 -29.50
N TYR A 58 -46.51 4.51 -29.83
CA TYR A 58 -47.93 4.69 -30.07
C TYR A 58 -48.19 4.47 -31.57
N ASN A 59 -48.93 3.40 -31.89
CA ASN A 59 -49.39 3.08 -33.21
C ASN A 59 -50.88 3.42 -33.29
N ASN A 60 -51.27 4.38 -34.11
CA ASN A 60 -52.65 4.74 -34.30
C ASN A 60 -53.12 4.19 -35.66
N GLU A 61 -53.73 2.99 -35.61
CA GLU A 61 -54.23 2.33 -36.85
C GLU A 61 -55.64 2.79 -37.27
N GLU A 62 -56.36 3.52 -36.39
CA GLU A 62 -57.77 3.92 -36.64
C GLU A 62 -57.93 5.31 -37.24
N LYS A 63 -56.90 6.09 -37.47
CA LYS A 63 -56.99 7.41 -38.12
C LYS A 63 -56.43 7.42 -39.54
N GLU A 64 -56.99 8.27 -40.38
CA GLU A 64 -56.61 8.45 -41.81
C GLU A 64 -55.12 8.85 -41.99
N ILE A 65 -54.41 9.35 -40.94
CA ILE A 65 -53.02 9.65 -40.97
C ILE A 65 -52.32 8.73 -39.98
N LYS A 66 -51.61 7.72 -40.50
CA LYS A 66 -50.76 6.82 -39.67
C LYS A 66 -49.52 7.57 -39.18
N SER A 67 -49.47 7.85 -37.89
CA SER A 67 -48.31 8.47 -37.25
C SER A 67 -47.82 7.60 -36.11
N ASN A 68 -46.54 7.16 -36.21
CA ASN A 68 -45.86 6.45 -35.14
C ASN A 68 -44.98 7.46 -34.40
N TYR A 69 -45.21 7.63 -33.08
CA TYR A 69 -44.37 8.46 -32.23
C TYR A 69 -44.09 7.79 -30.88
N ASN A 70 -42.97 8.12 -30.32
CA ASN A 70 -42.58 7.60 -29.01
C ASN A 70 -43.26 8.41 -27.92
N ILE A 71 -43.83 7.72 -26.95
CA ILE A 71 -44.34 8.29 -25.72
C ILE A 71 -43.38 7.86 -24.59
N TYR A 72 -42.90 8.80 -23.82
CA TYR A 72 -42.03 8.59 -22.68
C TYR A 72 -42.85 8.73 -21.41
N ASP A 73 -42.84 7.68 -20.59
CA ASP A 73 -43.58 7.63 -19.33
C ASP A 73 -42.63 7.65 -18.13
N ILE A 74 -43.02 8.34 -17.08
CA ILE A 74 -42.42 8.19 -15.75
C ILE A 74 -43.43 7.53 -14.82
N SER A 75 -43.01 6.58 -14.02
CA SER A 75 -43.84 5.98 -12.97
C SER A 75 -43.14 5.99 -11.61
N ILE A 76 -43.88 6.43 -10.60
CA ILE A 76 -43.48 6.44 -9.18
C ILE A 76 -44.32 5.38 -8.49
N CYS A 77 -43.71 4.38 -7.88
CA CYS A 77 -44.37 3.25 -7.28
C CYS A 77 -43.81 2.86 -5.91
N ALA A 78 -44.56 2.00 -5.20
CA ALA A 78 -44.20 1.40 -3.93
C ALA A 78 -43.76 2.45 -2.86
N GLN A 79 -42.63 2.25 -2.22
CA GLN A 79 -42.13 3.11 -1.15
C GLN A 79 -41.95 4.56 -1.54
N TRP A 80 -41.65 4.85 -2.82
CA TRP A 80 -41.42 6.19 -3.32
C TRP A 80 -42.69 7.04 -3.32
N LEU A 81 -43.89 6.38 -3.28
CA LEU A 81 -45.16 7.07 -3.06
C LEU A 81 -45.22 7.73 -1.68
N HIS A 82 -44.62 7.10 -0.67
CA HIS A 82 -44.52 7.67 0.66
C HIS A 82 -43.68 8.93 0.66
N GLN A 83 -42.51 8.89 0.05
CA GLN A 83 -41.62 10.04 -0.11
C GLN A 83 -42.29 11.15 -0.92
N PHE A 84 -43.01 10.77 -2.00
CA PHE A 84 -43.78 11.73 -2.79
C PHE A 84 -44.82 12.46 -1.94
N LYS A 85 -45.63 11.74 -1.16
CA LYS A 85 -46.63 12.33 -0.23
C LYS A 85 -46.03 13.24 0.83
N LEU A 86 -44.83 12.89 1.36
CA LEU A 86 -44.13 13.70 2.36
C LEU A 86 -43.65 15.05 1.77
N LYS A 87 -43.16 15.02 0.55
CA LYS A 87 -42.56 16.19 -0.12
C LYS A 87 -43.59 17.06 -0.84
N ILE A 88 -44.56 16.40 -1.51
CA ILE A 88 -45.63 17.06 -2.26
C ILE A 88 -46.93 16.73 -1.51
N LYS A 89 -47.30 17.62 -0.56
CA LYS A 89 -48.41 17.37 0.39
C LYS A 89 -49.78 17.49 -0.26
N THR A 90 -49.88 18.34 -1.27
CA THR A 90 -51.18 18.62 -1.97
C THR A 90 -50.90 18.84 -3.45
N LEU A 91 -51.87 18.43 -4.29
CA LEU A 91 -51.84 18.71 -5.72
C LEU A 91 -52.83 19.83 -6.06
N LEU A 92 -52.53 20.61 -7.07
CA LEU A 92 -53.42 21.68 -7.56
C LEU A 92 -54.77 21.18 -8.07
N ASN A 93 -54.84 19.99 -8.59
CA ASN A 93 -56.07 19.38 -9.08
C ASN A 93 -56.78 18.61 -7.95
N ASP A 94 -57.93 19.08 -7.50
CA ASP A 94 -58.68 18.50 -6.36
C ASP A 94 -59.04 17.02 -6.54
N ASN A 95 -59.41 16.57 -7.75
CA ASN A 95 -59.73 15.18 -8.00
C ASN A 95 -58.51 14.28 -7.88
N LYS A 96 -57.35 14.74 -8.39
CA LYS A 96 -56.07 14.02 -8.27
C LYS A 96 -55.52 14.10 -6.86
N ASN A 97 -55.75 15.19 -6.15
CA ASN A 97 -55.40 15.34 -4.74
C ASN A 97 -56.14 14.38 -3.83
N ASN A 98 -57.47 14.19 -4.05
CA ASN A 98 -58.23 13.21 -3.33
C ASN A 98 -57.75 11.76 -3.58
N LYS A 99 -57.40 11.45 -4.82
CA LYS A 99 -56.76 10.16 -5.16
C LYS A 99 -55.39 9.99 -4.50
N LEU A 100 -54.52 11.02 -4.49
CA LEU A 100 -53.22 11.00 -3.81
C LEU A 100 -53.39 10.70 -2.30
N LEU A 101 -54.35 11.31 -1.65
CA LEU A 101 -54.62 11.10 -0.22
C LEU A 101 -55.06 9.65 0.09
N ASN A 102 -55.82 9.04 -0.80
CA ASN A 102 -56.35 7.67 -0.63
C ASN A 102 -55.31 6.57 -0.92
N LEU A 103 -54.17 6.85 -1.54
CA LEU A 103 -53.12 5.87 -1.80
C LEU A 103 -52.55 5.27 -0.51
N LYS A 104 -52.47 3.94 -0.41
CA LYS A 104 -51.84 3.22 0.70
C LYS A 104 -50.32 3.13 0.42
N SER A 105 -49.54 3.99 1.02
CA SER A 105 -48.10 3.96 0.82
C SER A 105 -47.43 2.88 1.69
N LEU A 106 -46.62 2.01 1.08
CA LEU A 106 -45.77 1.06 1.79
C LEU A 106 -44.63 1.78 2.48
N LYS A 107 -44.33 1.43 3.75
CA LYS A 107 -43.20 1.98 4.50
C LYS A 107 -41.89 1.20 4.25
N GLU A 108 -41.96 -0.02 3.73
CA GLU A 108 -40.81 -0.90 3.54
C GLU A 108 -40.29 -0.87 2.10
N LEU A 109 -38.95 -0.96 1.98
CA LEU A 109 -38.27 -1.08 0.71
C LEU A 109 -38.64 -2.35 -0.05
N HIS A 110 -38.94 -2.23 -1.34
CA HIS A 110 -39.08 -3.40 -2.18
C HIS A 110 -37.79 -4.22 -2.21
N PRO A 111 -37.82 -5.57 -2.08
CA PRO A 111 -36.64 -6.40 -1.95
C PRO A 111 -35.60 -6.25 -3.07
N ASN A 112 -35.98 -5.71 -4.21
CA ASN A 112 -35.07 -5.47 -5.35
C ASN A 112 -34.27 -4.16 -5.26
N TYR A 113 -34.53 -3.30 -4.26
CA TYR A 113 -33.83 -2.03 -4.09
C TYR A 113 -33.19 -2.00 -2.72
N LYS A 114 -31.89 -1.71 -2.68
CA LYS A 114 -31.16 -1.48 -1.44
C LYS A 114 -30.85 0.01 -1.37
N GLU A 115 -31.24 0.65 -0.27
CA GLU A 115 -30.94 2.03 0.03
C GLU A 115 -29.76 2.07 1.00
N GLN A 116 -28.77 2.85 0.68
CA GLN A 116 -27.63 3.11 1.55
C GLN A 116 -27.42 4.63 1.60
N ASN A 117 -27.82 5.25 2.71
CA ASN A 117 -27.90 6.70 2.87
C ASN A 117 -28.78 7.34 1.76
N ASP A 118 -28.20 8.24 0.95
CA ASP A 118 -28.89 8.92 -0.14
C ASP A 118 -28.74 8.20 -1.51
N ILE A 119 -28.26 6.97 -1.52
CA ILE A 119 -27.97 6.20 -2.74
C ILE A 119 -28.91 5.00 -2.84
N VAL A 120 -29.51 4.82 -4.00
CA VAL A 120 -30.30 3.64 -4.35
C VAL A 120 -29.49 2.75 -5.29
N LEU A 121 -29.28 1.50 -4.89
CA LEU A 121 -28.59 0.51 -5.69
C LEU A 121 -29.56 -0.20 -6.62
N ASP A 122 -29.31 -0.20 -7.92
CA ASP A 122 -30.08 -0.91 -8.93
C ASP A 122 -29.20 -1.90 -9.71
N LYS A 123 -29.81 -2.96 -10.20
CA LYS A 123 -29.10 -4.02 -10.92
C LYS A 123 -28.99 -3.68 -12.42
N ILE A 124 -27.79 -3.79 -12.97
CA ILE A 124 -27.59 -3.71 -14.42
C ILE A 124 -28.27 -4.91 -15.08
N VAL A 125 -29.22 -4.67 -15.97
CA VAL A 125 -29.99 -5.71 -16.67
C VAL A 125 -29.33 -6.06 -18.00
N GLU A 126 -28.81 -5.08 -18.73
CA GLU A 126 -28.27 -5.25 -20.07
C GLU A 126 -27.17 -4.23 -20.35
N ILE A 127 -26.12 -4.64 -21.05
CA ILE A 127 -25.04 -3.79 -21.52
C ILE A 127 -24.93 -3.92 -23.01
N ASN A 128 -25.20 -2.84 -23.75
CA ASN A 128 -25.12 -2.78 -25.21
C ASN A 128 -23.86 -2.04 -25.66
N LEU A 129 -23.12 -2.64 -26.58
CA LEU A 129 -21.98 -2.01 -27.24
C LEU A 129 -22.45 -1.06 -28.32
N ILE A 130 -22.06 0.20 -28.26
CA ILE A 130 -22.38 1.21 -29.26
C ILE A 130 -21.13 1.46 -30.13
N PRO A 131 -21.24 1.43 -31.47
CA PRO A 131 -20.11 1.72 -32.35
C PRO A 131 -19.55 3.12 -32.10
N VAL A 132 -18.22 3.22 -31.92
CA VAL A 132 -17.52 4.49 -31.66
C VAL A 132 -17.69 5.50 -32.79
N SER A 133 -17.92 5.03 -34.03
CA SER A 133 -18.18 5.89 -35.19
C SER A 133 -19.40 6.81 -35.06
N LYS A 134 -20.28 6.56 -34.08
CA LYS A 134 -21.48 7.39 -33.85
C LYS A 134 -21.15 8.68 -33.07
N TYR A 135 -20.00 8.76 -32.40
CA TYR A 135 -19.60 9.87 -31.51
C TYR A 135 -18.21 10.39 -31.90
N ASN A 136 -18.13 11.67 -32.29
CA ASN A 136 -16.89 12.30 -32.72
C ASN A 136 -16.01 12.78 -31.54
N LYS A 137 -16.56 12.85 -30.32
CA LYS A 137 -15.85 13.32 -29.11
C LYS A 137 -16.30 12.54 -27.89
N LEU A 138 -15.34 12.22 -27.05
CA LEU A 138 -15.55 11.72 -25.69
C LEU A 138 -15.16 12.82 -24.71
N TYR A 139 -15.91 12.94 -23.62
CA TYR A 139 -15.63 13.90 -22.55
C TYR A 139 -15.38 13.13 -21.25
N ASP A 140 -14.38 13.56 -20.53
CA ASP A 140 -14.10 13.11 -19.17
C ASP A 140 -14.32 14.28 -18.22
N LEU A 141 -14.81 13.98 -17.01
CA LEU A 141 -15.12 14.98 -15.99
C LEU A 141 -14.38 14.64 -14.70
N THR A 142 -13.51 15.51 -14.26
CA THR A 142 -12.79 15.38 -13.00
C THR A 142 -13.37 16.32 -11.95
N VAL A 143 -13.80 15.75 -10.82
CA VAL A 143 -14.30 16.49 -9.66
C VAL A 143 -13.26 16.44 -8.54
N PRO A 144 -12.54 17.52 -8.26
CA PRO A 144 -11.33 17.50 -7.43
C PRO A 144 -11.49 17.04 -5.97
N SER A 145 -12.70 17.14 -5.41
CA SER A 145 -12.93 16.86 -4.00
C SER A 145 -13.49 15.47 -3.73
N THR A 146 -14.30 14.95 -4.63
CA THR A 146 -15.05 13.70 -4.42
C THR A 146 -14.74 12.61 -5.42
N ASN A 147 -14.14 12.97 -6.56
CA ASN A 147 -13.85 12.08 -7.69
C ASN A 147 -15.08 11.31 -8.20
N ASN A 148 -16.25 11.81 -7.91
CA ASN A 148 -17.50 11.26 -8.38
C ASN A 148 -18.42 12.37 -8.88
N PHE A 149 -19.28 12.01 -9.82
CA PHE A 149 -20.29 12.91 -10.36
C PHE A 149 -21.55 12.15 -10.76
N ILE A 150 -22.65 12.85 -10.86
CA ILE A 150 -23.93 12.27 -11.21
C ILE A 150 -24.23 12.65 -12.66
N ILE A 151 -24.42 11.65 -13.52
CA ILE A 151 -24.87 11.90 -14.90
C ILE A 151 -26.36 12.16 -14.97
N PHE A 152 -26.83 12.62 -16.11
CA PHE A 152 -28.17 13.15 -16.34
C PHE A 152 -29.31 12.28 -15.79
N ASN A 153 -29.17 10.96 -15.80
CA ASN A 153 -30.21 10.03 -15.31
C ASN A 153 -30.09 9.71 -13.81
N GLY A 154 -29.30 10.44 -13.04
CA GLY A 154 -29.14 10.22 -11.61
C GLY A 154 -28.14 9.12 -11.23
N PHE A 155 -27.44 8.53 -12.21
CA PHE A 155 -26.40 7.56 -11.91
C PHE A 155 -25.14 8.23 -11.39
N GLY A 156 -24.67 7.79 -10.23
CA GLY A 156 -23.38 8.15 -9.71
C GLY A 156 -22.28 7.43 -10.48
N ILE A 157 -21.36 8.19 -11.06
CA ILE A 157 -20.16 7.69 -11.73
C ILE A 157 -18.94 8.16 -10.95
N TYR A 158 -17.99 7.26 -10.80
CA TYR A 158 -16.71 7.60 -10.17
C TYR A 158 -15.68 7.92 -11.25
N ASP A 159 -14.89 8.96 -10.97
CA ASP A 159 -13.82 9.39 -11.86
C ASP A 159 -12.57 8.54 -11.67
N THR A 160 -12.04 7.99 -12.75
CA THR A 160 -10.76 7.24 -12.77
C THR A 160 -9.54 8.15 -12.94
N ALA A 161 -9.73 9.46 -13.07
CA ALA A 161 -8.65 10.41 -13.27
C ALA A 161 -7.62 10.44 -12.12
N GLU A 162 -8.00 10.04 -10.91
CA GLU A 162 -7.09 9.97 -9.77
C GLU A 162 -5.96 8.97 -9.99
N SER A 163 -6.23 7.82 -10.62
CA SER A 163 -5.19 6.85 -10.94
C SER A 163 -4.22 7.39 -11.98
N GLY A 164 -4.74 8.07 -13.00
CA GLY A 164 -3.93 8.76 -14.01
C GLY A 164 -3.06 9.86 -13.40
N TYR A 165 -3.57 10.58 -12.41
CA TYR A 165 -2.81 11.60 -11.70
C TYR A 165 -1.66 11.00 -10.86
N VAL A 166 -1.88 9.88 -10.18
CA VAL A 166 -0.81 9.16 -9.46
C VAL A 166 0.24 8.68 -10.45
N GLN A 167 -0.17 8.06 -11.56
CA GLN A 167 0.76 7.60 -12.60
C GLN A 167 1.57 8.76 -13.19
N ARG A 168 0.93 9.90 -13.48
CA ARG A 168 1.64 11.10 -13.95
C ARG A 168 2.69 11.58 -12.97
N LYS A 169 2.40 11.59 -11.66
CA LYS A 169 3.38 11.95 -10.62
C LYS A 169 4.58 11.02 -10.63
N LEU A 170 4.33 9.71 -10.73
CA LEU A 170 5.38 8.71 -10.77
C LEU A 170 6.27 8.89 -12.00
N ILE A 171 5.68 9.05 -13.19
CA ILE A 171 6.43 9.29 -14.43
C ILE A 171 7.26 10.56 -14.30
N LYS A 172 6.69 11.66 -13.84
CA LYS A 172 7.41 12.93 -13.69
C LYS A 172 8.55 12.87 -12.67
N ALA A 173 8.41 12.04 -11.64
CA ALA A 173 9.46 11.85 -10.66
C ALA A 173 10.68 11.07 -11.21
N THR A 174 10.46 10.18 -12.18
CA THR A 174 11.46 9.23 -12.66
C THR A 174 11.76 9.35 -14.16
N GLU A 175 11.24 10.35 -14.86
CA GLU A 175 11.36 10.48 -16.32
C GLU A 175 12.81 10.53 -16.82
N ASP A 176 13.72 11.04 -16.01
CA ASP A 176 15.12 11.21 -16.37
C ASP A 176 16.03 10.04 -15.94
N MET A 177 15.48 9.03 -15.25
CA MET A 177 16.27 7.92 -14.72
C MET A 177 16.63 6.92 -15.81
N MET A 178 17.92 6.82 -16.11
CA MET A 178 18.46 6.02 -17.19
C MET A 178 19.67 5.22 -16.74
N VAL A 179 19.88 4.04 -17.33
CA VAL A 179 21.09 3.24 -17.15
C VAL A 179 22.20 3.79 -18.05
N ASN A 180 23.34 4.11 -17.47
CA ASN A 180 24.53 4.57 -18.21
C ASN A 180 25.44 3.41 -18.63
N TYR A 181 26.48 3.70 -19.43
CA TYR A 181 27.44 2.69 -19.90
C TYR A 181 28.25 2.03 -18.79
N ASP A 182 28.34 2.67 -17.61
CA ASP A 182 28.99 2.11 -16.43
C ASP A 182 28.06 1.23 -15.57
N GLY A 183 26.82 1.01 -16.03
CA GLY A 183 25.82 0.23 -15.31
C GLY A 183 25.11 0.98 -14.19
N THR A 184 25.49 2.24 -13.91
CA THR A 184 24.84 3.07 -12.89
C THR A 184 23.52 3.64 -13.42
N VAL A 185 22.53 3.79 -12.54
CA VAL A 185 21.31 4.53 -12.83
C VAL A 185 21.52 5.99 -12.42
N ARG A 186 21.32 6.91 -13.37
CA ARG A 186 21.53 8.35 -13.15
C ARG A 186 20.35 9.16 -13.65
N ASN A 187 20.22 10.37 -13.07
CA ASN A 187 19.30 11.39 -13.57
C ASN A 187 19.97 12.23 -14.69
N ALA A 188 19.21 13.18 -15.27
CA ALA A 188 19.71 14.07 -16.32
C ALA A 188 20.92 14.90 -15.92
N VAL A 189 21.05 15.27 -14.66
CA VAL A 189 22.18 16.06 -14.13
C VAL A 189 23.43 15.20 -13.93
N GLY A 190 23.28 13.86 -13.97
CA GLY A 190 24.37 12.90 -13.76
C GLY A 190 24.53 12.42 -12.33
N ARG A 191 23.60 12.75 -11.43
CA ARG A 191 23.60 12.23 -10.07
C ARG A 191 23.26 10.75 -10.08
N ILE A 192 24.05 9.95 -9.37
CA ILE A 192 23.87 8.51 -9.27
C ILE A 192 22.72 8.22 -8.31
N LEU A 193 21.70 7.51 -8.78
CA LEU A 193 20.61 6.99 -7.97
C LEU A 193 20.94 5.58 -7.46
N GLN A 194 21.43 4.72 -8.35
CA GLN A 194 21.86 3.36 -8.03
C GLN A 194 23.23 3.09 -8.68
N PHE A 195 24.11 2.45 -7.94
CA PHE A 195 25.41 2.05 -8.48
C PHE A 195 25.30 0.90 -9.48
N GLN A 196 24.29 0.09 -9.32
CA GLN A 196 23.92 -0.98 -10.25
C GLN A 196 22.40 -1.07 -10.30
N TYR A 197 21.81 -1.19 -11.47
CA TYR A 197 20.36 -1.28 -11.61
C TYR A 197 19.78 -2.45 -10.81
N GLY A 198 18.95 -2.13 -9.83
CA GLY A 198 18.28 -3.13 -8.99
C GLY A 198 19.25 -4.06 -8.25
N ASP A 199 20.46 -3.61 -7.92
CA ASP A 199 21.58 -4.33 -7.30
C ASP A 199 22.10 -5.54 -8.09
N SER A 200 21.36 -6.03 -9.08
CA SER A 200 21.69 -7.19 -9.89
C SER A 200 22.17 -6.85 -11.31
N GLY A 201 21.92 -5.63 -11.79
CA GLY A 201 22.20 -5.21 -13.16
C GLY A 201 21.43 -5.96 -14.25
N ALA A 202 20.51 -6.84 -13.86
CA ALA A 202 19.73 -7.63 -14.79
C ALA A 202 18.49 -6.88 -15.29
N ASP A 203 18.17 -7.03 -16.55
CA ASP A 203 16.94 -6.56 -17.16
C ASP A 203 15.74 -7.32 -16.58
N THR A 204 14.76 -6.61 -16.07
CA THR A 204 13.56 -7.19 -15.46
C THR A 204 12.77 -8.11 -16.38
N VAL A 205 12.79 -7.84 -17.68
CA VAL A 205 12.11 -8.68 -18.70
C VAL A 205 12.83 -10.02 -18.91
N LYS A 206 14.14 -10.05 -18.65
CA LYS A 206 14.99 -11.22 -18.90
C LYS A 206 15.27 -12.03 -17.63
N GLN A 207 14.57 -11.73 -16.53
CA GLN A 207 14.69 -12.46 -15.27
C GLN A 207 13.69 -13.62 -15.19
N TYR A 208 14.08 -14.67 -14.48
CA TYR A 208 13.28 -15.88 -14.27
C TYR A 208 13.17 -16.23 -12.81
N GLU A 209 11.99 -16.61 -12.39
CA GLU A 209 11.78 -17.09 -11.02
C GLU A 209 12.40 -18.46 -10.82
N TYR A 210 13.16 -18.60 -9.75
CA TYR A 210 13.74 -19.85 -9.29
C TYR A 210 13.39 -20.11 -7.83
N ASN A 211 12.79 -21.26 -7.56
CA ASN A 211 12.41 -21.66 -6.22
C ASN A 211 13.49 -22.57 -5.60
N PHE A 212 14.17 -22.06 -4.56
CA PHE A 212 15.16 -22.82 -3.79
C PHE A 212 14.49 -23.80 -2.81
N LYS A 213 14.00 -24.91 -3.32
CA LYS A 213 13.49 -26.01 -2.48
C LYS A 213 14.50 -26.50 -1.46
N LEU A 214 15.80 -26.29 -1.72
CA LEU A 214 16.91 -26.59 -0.81
C LEU A 214 16.72 -25.95 0.57
N MET A 215 16.06 -24.80 0.66
CA MET A 215 15.82 -24.11 1.94
C MET A 215 14.85 -24.88 2.85
N GLU A 216 13.97 -25.68 2.31
CA GLU A 216 12.91 -26.39 3.03
C GLU A 216 13.37 -27.73 3.59
N ILE A 217 14.43 -28.34 3.04
CA ILE A 217 14.86 -29.70 3.31
C ILE A 217 15.86 -29.83 4.48
N GLY A 218 15.75 -30.93 5.19
CA GLY A 218 16.63 -31.31 6.30
C GLY A 218 17.97 -31.94 5.87
N ASN A 219 18.86 -32.14 6.81
CA ASN A 219 20.20 -32.71 6.54
C ASN A 219 20.16 -34.12 5.93
N GLU A 220 19.26 -34.98 6.38
CA GLU A 220 19.13 -36.34 5.86
C GLU A 220 18.64 -36.36 4.41
N GLU A 221 17.71 -35.45 4.08
CA GLU A 221 17.22 -35.29 2.72
C GLU A 221 18.30 -34.75 1.79
N ILE A 222 19.12 -33.81 2.27
CA ILE A 222 20.28 -33.30 1.50
C ILE A 222 21.24 -34.45 1.18
N LYS A 223 21.57 -35.26 2.17
CA LYS A 223 22.44 -36.45 1.94
C LYS A 223 21.84 -37.41 0.92
N SER A 224 20.52 -37.61 0.95
CA SER A 224 19.83 -38.52 0.01
C SER A 224 19.75 -37.98 -1.41
N ILE A 225 19.57 -36.65 -1.60
CA ILE A 225 19.40 -36.02 -2.91
C ILE A 225 20.75 -35.75 -3.58
N TYR A 226 21.73 -35.22 -2.84
CA TYR A 226 22.99 -34.72 -3.39
C TYR A 226 24.17 -35.65 -3.17
N GLY A 227 24.10 -36.51 -2.16
CA GLY A 227 25.16 -37.46 -1.84
C GLY A 227 25.12 -38.70 -2.71
N MET A 228 26.26 -39.11 -3.24
CA MET A 228 26.42 -40.37 -3.99
C MET A 228 26.54 -41.55 -3.05
N THR A 229 25.88 -42.64 -3.38
CA THR A 229 25.99 -43.91 -2.68
C THR A 229 27.33 -44.58 -2.97
N LYS A 230 27.76 -45.59 -2.16
CA LYS A 230 28.99 -46.30 -2.38
C LYS A 230 29.03 -47.01 -3.76
N GLU A 231 27.89 -47.49 -4.22
CA GLU A 231 27.74 -48.11 -5.55
C GLU A 231 27.88 -47.08 -6.68
N GLU A 232 27.32 -45.87 -6.50
CA GLU A 232 27.44 -44.75 -7.44
C GLU A 232 28.88 -44.26 -7.50
N LEU A 233 29.58 -44.15 -6.34
CA LEU A 233 30.97 -43.76 -6.24
C LEU A 233 31.91 -44.72 -6.98
N SER A 234 31.63 -46.06 -6.92
CA SER A 234 32.44 -47.04 -7.64
C SER A 234 32.35 -46.91 -9.16
N LYS A 235 31.25 -46.34 -9.68
CA LYS A 235 31.03 -46.11 -11.11
C LYS A 235 31.59 -44.75 -11.61
N THR A 236 31.98 -43.87 -10.71
CA THR A 236 32.50 -42.54 -11.05
C THR A 236 34.03 -42.50 -10.98
N LYS A 237 34.67 -41.97 -11.99
CA LYS A 237 36.10 -41.76 -11.99
C LYS A 237 36.49 -40.43 -11.39
N GLY A 238 37.59 -40.36 -10.62
CA GLY A 238 38.16 -39.11 -10.15
C GLY A 238 37.37 -38.42 -8.99
N TRP A 239 36.46 -39.14 -8.32
CA TRP A 239 35.67 -38.61 -7.20
C TRP A 239 35.78 -39.54 -5.98
N THR A 240 36.28 -38.99 -4.88
CA THR A 240 36.53 -39.75 -3.66
C THR A 240 35.38 -39.61 -2.67
N GLU A 241 35.32 -40.50 -1.65
CA GLU A 241 34.33 -40.36 -0.58
C GLU A 241 34.50 -39.06 0.21
N THR A 242 35.72 -38.53 0.32
CA THR A 242 36.04 -37.27 0.93
C THR A 242 35.49 -36.11 0.13
N ASP A 243 35.62 -36.13 -1.20
CA ASP A 243 35.06 -35.11 -2.09
C ASP A 243 33.52 -35.06 -2.01
N ASN A 244 32.90 -36.25 -1.97
CA ASN A 244 31.44 -36.38 -1.80
C ASN A 244 30.97 -35.75 -0.47
N LYS A 245 31.66 -36.04 0.64
CA LYS A 245 31.36 -35.45 1.95
C LYS A 245 31.55 -33.94 1.94
N ASN A 246 32.62 -33.44 1.34
CA ASN A 246 32.89 -31.99 1.23
C ASN A 246 31.82 -31.30 0.41
N PHE A 247 31.35 -31.90 -0.68
CA PHE A 247 30.28 -31.34 -1.49
C PHE A 247 28.96 -31.27 -0.72
N ILE A 248 28.59 -32.31 0.02
CA ILE A 248 27.40 -32.31 0.87
C ILE A 248 27.49 -31.20 1.92
N LEU A 249 28.66 -31.02 2.56
CA LEU A 249 28.86 -29.92 3.53
C LEU A 249 28.74 -28.55 2.87
N GLN A 250 29.21 -28.39 1.64
CA GLN A 250 29.03 -27.14 0.89
C GLN A 250 27.54 -26.86 0.60
N ILE A 251 26.77 -27.86 0.19
CA ILE A 251 25.32 -27.69 -0.04
C ILE A 251 24.58 -27.35 1.26
N MET A 252 24.95 -27.99 2.40
CA MET A 252 24.40 -27.63 3.71
C MET A 252 24.74 -26.18 4.09
N ALA A 253 25.99 -25.76 3.88
CA ALA A 253 26.39 -24.38 4.14
C ALA A 253 25.65 -23.36 3.24
N ILE A 254 25.38 -23.69 1.98
CA ILE A 254 24.55 -22.90 1.06
C ILE A 254 23.13 -22.75 1.61
N ARG A 255 22.51 -23.86 2.01
CA ARG A 255 21.17 -23.85 2.61
C ARG A 255 21.11 -22.95 3.84
N ASP A 256 22.07 -23.13 4.75
CA ASP A 256 22.10 -22.41 6.01
C ASP A 256 22.33 -20.90 5.77
N LYS A 257 23.18 -20.56 4.80
CA LYS A 257 23.39 -19.15 4.41
C LYS A 257 22.16 -18.52 3.73
N LEU A 258 21.45 -19.26 2.88
CA LEU A 258 20.19 -18.81 2.29
C LEU A 258 19.13 -18.57 3.40
N ARG A 259 19.01 -19.48 4.35
CA ARG A 259 18.14 -19.35 5.52
C ARG A 259 18.51 -18.13 6.37
N GLU A 260 19.80 -17.95 6.68
CA GLU A 260 20.31 -16.80 7.42
C GLU A 260 20.02 -15.47 6.71
N THR A 261 20.24 -15.41 5.40
CA THR A 261 19.96 -14.22 4.59
C THR A 261 18.48 -13.86 4.65
N GLN A 262 17.60 -14.85 4.51
CA GLN A 262 16.16 -14.62 4.60
C GLN A 262 15.75 -14.10 5.99
N THR A 263 16.28 -14.65 7.07
CA THR A 263 15.98 -14.15 8.42
C THR A 263 16.46 -12.73 8.67
N LYS A 264 17.54 -12.32 8.04
CA LYS A 264 18.05 -10.94 8.18
C LYS A 264 17.30 -9.94 7.31
N THR A 265 16.77 -10.36 6.17
CA THR A 265 16.12 -9.45 5.21
C THR A 265 14.62 -9.32 5.38
N THR A 266 13.95 -10.33 5.95
CA THR A 266 12.50 -10.30 6.16
C THR A 266 12.18 -9.83 7.58
N ILE A 267 11.42 -8.73 7.70
CA ILE A 267 10.91 -8.26 9.01
C ILE A 267 9.89 -9.26 9.56
N ASN A 268 9.05 -9.80 8.68
CA ASN A 268 8.08 -10.82 9.05
C ASN A 268 8.68 -12.18 8.74
N TYR A 269 9.08 -12.91 9.77
CA TYR A 269 9.50 -14.33 9.64
C TYR A 269 8.35 -15.23 9.18
N LEU A 270 7.19 -14.66 8.92
CA LEU A 270 5.94 -15.34 8.62
C LEU A 270 5.83 -15.81 7.17
N THR A 271 6.53 -15.17 6.24
CA THR A 271 6.53 -15.56 4.83
C THR A 271 7.96 -15.76 4.34
N LEU A 272 8.40 -16.98 4.37
CA LEU A 272 9.65 -17.34 3.70
C LEU A 272 9.40 -17.35 2.19
N THR A 273 10.01 -16.40 1.50
CA THR A 273 10.09 -16.45 0.04
C THR A 273 11.26 -17.35 -0.35
N THR A 274 10.97 -18.57 -0.82
CA THR A 274 11.97 -19.47 -1.40
C THR A 274 12.27 -19.13 -2.85
N THR A 275 11.54 -18.16 -3.42
CA THR A 275 11.64 -17.75 -4.81
C THR A 275 12.60 -16.57 -4.98
N TYR A 276 13.55 -16.73 -5.90
CA TYR A 276 14.54 -15.73 -6.28
C TYR A 276 14.47 -15.46 -7.78
N PHE A 277 14.83 -14.26 -8.21
CA PHE A 277 14.95 -13.93 -9.62
C PHE A 277 16.39 -14.17 -10.10
N LEU A 278 16.53 -14.98 -11.14
CA LEU A 278 17.80 -15.30 -11.76
C LEU A 278 17.89 -14.75 -13.18
N PRO A 279 19.08 -14.38 -13.65
CA PRO A 279 19.27 -13.83 -14.98
C PRO A 279 19.11 -14.88 -16.10
N VAL A 280 19.13 -16.16 -15.77
CA VAL A 280 19.10 -17.25 -16.73
C VAL A 280 18.11 -18.33 -16.28
N ASN A 281 17.28 -18.83 -17.20
CA ASN A 281 16.40 -19.96 -16.96
C ASN A 281 17.17 -21.28 -17.08
N LEU A 282 17.84 -21.67 -15.98
CA LEU A 282 18.67 -22.88 -15.94
C LEU A 282 17.90 -24.18 -16.24
N ASN A 283 16.66 -24.29 -15.74
CA ASN A 283 15.82 -25.48 -15.96
C ASN A 283 15.47 -25.64 -17.43
N ARG A 284 15.08 -24.57 -18.11
CA ARG A 284 14.76 -24.61 -19.54
C ARG A 284 15.97 -24.99 -20.39
N ILE A 285 17.15 -24.43 -20.08
CA ILE A 285 18.39 -24.78 -20.80
C ILE A 285 18.70 -26.26 -20.59
N LEU A 286 18.63 -26.72 -19.33
CA LEU A 286 18.86 -28.13 -19.01
C LEU A 286 17.92 -29.05 -19.81
N ASP A 287 16.61 -28.76 -19.81
CA ASP A 287 15.63 -29.61 -20.49
C ASP A 287 15.81 -29.60 -22.01
N ASN A 288 16.16 -28.47 -22.61
CA ASN A 288 16.43 -28.36 -24.04
C ASN A 288 17.58 -29.27 -24.47
N TYR A 289 18.72 -29.19 -23.79
CA TYR A 289 19.91 -29.94 -24.16
C TYR A 289 19.87 -31.37 -23.70
N ARG A 290 19.17 -31.69 -22.61
CA ARG A 290 18.96 -33.07 -22.14
C ARG A 290 18.21 -33.93 -23.17
N ASN A 291 17.22 -33.30 -23.83
CA ASN A 291 16.34 -33.99 -24.79
C ASN A 291 16.90 -34.02 -26.22
N ASP A 292 17.99 -33.33 -26.50
CA ASP A 292 18.60 -33.32 -27.83
C ASP A 292 19.37 -34.61 -28.08
N GLU A 293 18.84 -35.45 -28.99
CA GLU A 293 19.41 -36.75 -29.35
C GLU A 293 20.75 -36.65 -30.12
N ASN A 294 20.96 -35.55 -30.83
CA ASN A 294 22.18 -35.33 -31.62
C ASN A 294 23.41 -35.10 -30.74
N LEU A 295 23.21 -34.66 -29.49
CA LEU A 295 24.28 -34.34 -28.55
C LEU A 295 24.52 -35.44 -27.52
N LYS A 296 23.77 -36.55 -27.56
CA LYS A 296 23.99 -37.69 -26.68
C LYS A 296 25.31 -38.36 -26.94
N GLY A 297 26.27 -38.15 -26.06
CA GLY A 297 27.56 -38.85 -26.11
C GLY A 297 27.54 -40.19 -25.33
N THR A 298 28.51 -41.05 -25.61
CA THR A 298 28.66 -42.35 -24.92
C THR A 298 29.37 -42.26 -23.57
N VAL A 299 29.99 -41.09 -23.29
CA VAL A 299 30.79 -40.89 -22.07
C VAL A 299 30.11 -39.83 -21.19
N TYR A 300 29.77 -40.24 -19.99
CA TYR A 300 29.25 -39.32 -18.95
C TYR A 300 30.36 -38.42 -18.42
N ALA A 301 29.97 -37.21 -18.02
CA ALA A 301 30.92 -36.24 -17.46
C ALA A 301 31.44 -36.68 -16.09
N GLU A 302 32.66 -36.30 -15.78
CA GLU A 302 33.28 -36.54 -14.47
C GLU A 302 32.72 -35.49 -13.44
N PRO A 303 32.51 -35.85 -12.16
CA PRO A 303 31.99 -34.93 -11.15
C PRO A 303 32.83 -33.68 -10.98
N LYS A 304 34.17 -33.81 -11.02
CA LYS A 304 35.09 -32.67 -10.92
C LYS A 304 34.93 -31.70 -12.08
N TYR A 305 34.73 -32.21 -13.29
CA TYR A 305 34.51 -31.40 -14.49
C TYR A 305 33.25 -30.52 -14.35
N ILE A 306 32.20 -31.07 -13.75
CA ILE A 306 30.95 -30.33 -13.53
C ILE A 306 31.16 -29.15 -12.60
N ILE A 307 31.91 -29.35 -11.50
CA ILE A 307 32.21 -28.28 -10.54
C ILE A 307 33.10 -27.22 -11.17
N ASP A 308 34.16 -27.68 -11.90
CA ASP A 308 35.07 -26.78 -12.59
C ASP A 308 34.32 -25.94 -13.66
N MET A 309 33.38 -26.55 -14.37
CA MET A 309 32.50 -25.87 -15.33
C MET A 309 31.66 -24.75 -14.65
N ILE A 310 31.06 -25.03 -13.49
CA ILE A 310 30.29 -24.03 -12.74
C ILE A 310 31.20 -22.87 -12.34
N MET A 311 32.40 -23.16 -11.84
CA MET A 311 33.35 -22.12 -11.41
C MET A 311 33.85 -21.31 -12.60
N ASP A 312 34.07 -21.92 -13.74
CA ASP A 312 34.49 -21.24 -14.95
C ASP A 312 33.40 -20.32 -15.54
N ILE A 313 32.13 -20.73 -15.51
CA ILE A 313 31.00 -19.86 -15.88
C ILE A 313 31.01 -18.58 -15.05
N LEU A 314 31.36 -18.67 -13.77
CA LEU A 314 31.34 -17.54 -12.83
C LEU A 314 32.55 -16.62 -12.94
N GLU A 315 33.60 -17.01 -13.64
CA GLU A 315 34.77 -16.14 -13.85
C GLU A 315 34.37 -14.88 -14.65
N PRO A 316 34.92 -13.69 -14.30
CA PRO A 316 34.53 -12.41 -14.95
C PRO A 316 34.80 -12.35 -16.45
N ASN A 317 35.68 -13.22 -16.99
CA ASN A 317 35.94 -13.32 -18.42
C ASN A 317 34.73 -13.92 -19.19
N ASN A 318 33.96 -14.77 -18.55
CA ASN A 318 32.80 -15.45 -19.14
C ASN A 318 31.47 -14.74 -18.84
N THR A 319 31.26 -14.43 -17.58
CA THR A 319 30.07 -13.70 -17.10
C THR A 319 30.51 -12.58 -16.16
N ARG A 320 30.10 -11.37 -16.44
CA ARG A 320 30.41 -10.22 -15.58
C ARG A 320 29.20 -9.31 -15.43
N LEU A 321 29.09 -8.73 -14.27
CA LEU A 321 28.04 -7.75 -13.96
C LEU A 321 28.57 -6.32 -14.10
N TYR A 322 29.79 -6.09 -13.64
CA TYR A 322 30.41 -4.77 -13.65
C TYR A 322 31.35 -4.59 -14.85
N ALA A 323 31.43 -3.36 -15.33
CA ALA A 323 32.48 -2.97 -16.27
C ALA A 323 33.85 -3.04 -15.57
N MET A 324 34.71 -3.94 -15.99
CA MET A 324 36.02 -4.20 -15.45
C MET A 324 37.10 -4.01 -16.53
N THR A 325 38.23 -3.46 -16.15
CA THR A 325 39.44 -3.44 -16.98
C THR A 325 40.12 -4.81 -16.96
N GLU A 326 41.04 -5.06 -17.88
CA GLU A 326 41.83 -6.30 -17.91
C GLU A 326 42.64 -6.49 -16.61
N ASP A 327 43.12 -5.40 -16.02
CA ASP A 327 43.84 -5.38 -14.76
C ASP A 327 42.90 -5.75 -13.58
N ASP A 328 41.69 -5.22 -13.55
CA ASP A 328 40.68 -5.58 -12.54
C ASP A 328 40.28 -7.08 -12.61
N MET A 329 40.24 -7.65 -13.81
CA MET A 329 39.94 -9.07 -14.02
C MET A 329 41.10 -9.98 -13.64
N ALA A 330 42.34 -9.52 -13.84
CA ALA A 330 43.55 -10.27 -13.49
C ALA A 330 43.82 -10.28 -11.97
N ASP A 331 43.48 -9.18 -11.28
CA ASP A 331 43.70 -9.05 -9.83
C ASP A 331 42.46 -9.56 -9.03
N LYS A 332 42.55 -10.81 -8.56
CA LYS A 332 41.51 -11.40 -7.68
C LYS A 332 41.27 -10.68 -6.35
N LYS A 333 42.12 -9.70 -6.00
CA LYS A 333 41.97 -8.84 -4.81
C LYS A 333 41.28 -7.52 -5.12
N SER A 334 41.05 -7.20 -6.38
CA SER A 334 40.30 -6.02 -6.78
C SER A 334 38.93 -6.01 -6.15
N ILE A 335 38.49 -4.85 -5.68
CA ILE A 335 37.14 -4.67 -5.07
C ILE A 335 36.06 -5.06 -6.07
N LYS A 336 36.20 -4.65 -7.33
CA LYS A 336 35.24 -4.96 -8.40
C LYS A 336 35.11 -6.47 -8.65
N TYR A 337 36.24 -7.19 -8.63
CA TYR A 337 36.23 -8.66 -8.76
C TYR A 337 35.51 -9.33 -7.61
N HIS A 338 35.71 -8.84 -6.40
CA HIS A 338 35.06 -9.36 -5.21
C HIS A 338 33.56 -9.07 -5.20
N ASP A 339 33.15 -7.86 -5.59
CA ASP A 339 31.76 -7.46 -5.66
C ASP A 339 30.99 -8.21 -6.74
N ASP A 340 31.59 -8.43 -7.91
CA ASP A 340 31.04 -9.26 -8.98
C ASP A 340 30.79 -10.70 -8.50
N LYS A 341 31.72 -11.26 -7.76
CA LYS A 341 31.59 -12.59 -7.18
C LYS A 341 30.46 -12.67 -6.13
N ILE A 342 30.31 -11.64 -5.30
CA ILE A 342 29.20 -11.56 -4.32
C ILE A 342 27.87 -11.44 -5.04
N ALA A 343 27.76 -10.57 -6.04
CA ALA A 343 26.52 -10.35 -6.80
C ALA A 343 26.04 -11.64 -7.50
N LYS A 344 26.94 -12.50 -7.95
CA LYS A 344 26.62 -13.80 -8.56
C LYS A 344 26.34 -14.93 -7.57
N THR A 345 26.33 -14.65 -6.27
CA THR A 345 26.22 -15.73 -5.24
C THR A 345 24.94 -16.54 -5.36
N ALA A 346 23.78 -15.89 -5.54
CA ALA A 346 22.50 -16.58 -5.72
C ALA A 346 22.48 -17.44 -6.99
N PHE A 347 23.02 -16.92 -8.08
CA PHE A 347 23.15 -17.64 -9.34
C PHE A 347 24.07 -18.87 -9.21
N LYS A 348 25.20 -18.72 -8.51
CA LYS A 348 26.10 -19.83 -8.15
C LYS A 348 25.34 -20.92 -7.37
N TYR A 349 24.57 -20.53 -6.39
CA TYR A 349 23.82 -21.48 -5.56
C TYR A 349 22.77 -22.25 -6.37
N ALA A 350 22.07 -21.58 -7.27
CA ALA A 350 21.14 -22.22 -8.18
C ALA A 350 21.82 -23.18 -9.15
N MET A 351 23.00 -22.83 -9.70
CA MET A 351 23.78 -23.75 -10.52
C MET A 351 24.27 -24.97 -9.73
N MET A 352 24.73 -24.78 -8.50
CA MET A 352 25.16 -25.89 -7.64
C MET A 352 24.01 -26.82 -7.23
N ASP A 353 22.78 -26.27 -7.12
CA ASP A 353 21.59 -27.10 -6.87
C ASP A 353 21.20 -27.89 -8.12
N ILE A 354 21.06 -27.23 -9.27
CA ILE A 354 20.58 -27.89 -10.52
C ILE A 354 21.62 -28.82 -11.10
N PHE A 355 22.85 -28.34 -11.23
CA PHE A 355 23.97 -29.10 -11.81
C PHE A 355 24.79 -29.85 -10.74
N ALA A 356 24.15 -30.30 -9.66
CA ALA A 356 24.82 -31.15 -8.69
C ALA A 356 25.36 -32.42 -9.39
N PRO A 357 26.62 -32.87 -9.10
CA PRO A 357 27.25 -33.99 -9.79
C PRO A 357 26.40 -35.25 -9.84
N ARG A 358 25.75 -35.62 -8.74
CA ARG A 358 24.83 -36.76 -8.71
C ARG A 358 23.65 -36.61 -9.65
N LYS A 359 23.00 -35.43 -9.66
CA LYS A 359 21.86 -35.14 -10.54
C LYS A 359 22.30 -35.23 -12.02
N CYS A 360 23.42 -34.62 -12.37
CA CYS A 360 23.90 -34.59 -13.77
C CYS A 360 24.25 -35.99 -14.29
N ILE A 361 24.88 -36.84 -13.48
CA ILE A 361 25.39 -38.13 -13.90
C ILE A 361 24.30 -39.23 -13.85
N PHE A 362 23.57 -39.32 -12.74
CA PHE A 362 22.64 -40.44 -12.52
C PHE A 362 21.19 -40.11 -12.85
N GLN A 363 20.77 -38.86 -12.63
CA GLN A 363 19.39 -38.46 -12.88
C GLN A 363 19.21 -37.93 -14.32
N TYR A 364 20.06 -37.00 -14.75
CA TYR A 364 19.94 -36.38 -16.08
C TYR A 364 20.74 -37.15 -17.16
N LYS A 365 21.77 -37.88 -16.76
CA LYS A 365 22.65 -38.66 -17.64
C LYS A 365 23.30 -37.82 -18.74
N LEU A 366 23.83 -36.64 -18.38
CA LEU A 366 24.42 -35.73 -19.33
C LEU A 366 25.81 -36.17 -19.79
N SER A 367 26.04 -36.05 -21.08
CA SER A 367 27.37 -36.26 -21.68
C SER A 367 28.25 -35.01 -21.51
N LYS A 368 29.55 -35.15 -21.66
CA LYS A 368 30.45 -33.97 -21.62
C LYS A 368 30.11 -32.95 -22.71
N ILE A 369 29.75 -33.40 -23.91
CA ILE A 369 29.38 -32.52 -25.06
C ILE A 369 28.15 -31.71 -24.71
N GLN A 370 27.12 -32.31 -24.11
CA GLN A 370 25.93 -31.59 -23.67
C GLN A 370 26.25 -30.54 -22.63
N LEU A 371 27.14 -30.85 -21.66
CA LEU A 371 27.55 -29.86 -20.67
C LEU A 371 28.35 -28.70 -21.27
N ASP A 372 29.17 -28.92 -22.28
CA ASP A 372 29.88 -27.86 -22.97
C ASP A 372 28.92 -26.91 -23.72
N GLU A 373 27.88 -27.45 -24.37
CA GLU A 373 26.87 -26.62 -25.04
C GLU A 373 25.98 -25.90 -24.01
N ILE A 374 25.57 -26.57 -22.92
CA ILE A 374 24.87 -25.92 -21.79
C ILE A 374 25.69 -24.74 -21.23
N LYS A 375 27.01 -24.97 -21.03
CA LYS A 375 27.92 -23.87 -20.57
C LYS A 375 27.86 -22.67 -21.51
N LYS A 376 28.03 -22.91 -22.84
CA LYS A 376 27.99 -21.83 -23.83
C LYS A 376 26.67 -21.07 -23.81
N GLU A 377 25.54 -21.77 -23.73
CA GLU A 377 24.22 -21.15 -23.73
C GLU A 377 23.95 -20.40 -22.41
N ILE A 378 24.43 -20.89 -21.28
CA ILE A 378 24.35 -20.16 -20.00
C ILE A 378 25.11 -18.86 -20.06
N ILE A 379 26.36 -18.88 -20.54
CA ILE A 379 27.19 -17.67 -20.69
C ILE A 379 26.51 -16.67 -21.62
N LYS A 380 26.04 -17.13 -22.78
CA LYS A 380 25.34 -16.30 -23.75
C LYS A 380 24.07 -15.68 -23.17
N SER A 381 23.25 -16.48 -22.49
CA SER A 381 21.99 -16.02 -21.87
C SER A 381 22.24 -15.05 -20.73
N TYR A 382 23.28 -15.28 -19.90
CA TYR A 382 23.68 -14.39 -18.82
C TYR A 382 24.09 -13.01 -19.38
N ASN A 383 24.96 -12.96 -20.37
CA ASN A 383 25.42 -11.70 -20.96
C ASN A 383 24.29 -10.94 -21.68
N LYS A 384 23.29 -11.65 -22.22
CA LYS A 384 22.10 -11.02 -22.78
C LYS A 384 21.10 -10.52 -21.72
N SER A 385 21.17 -11.02 -20.49
CA SER A 385 20.22 -10.64 -19.42
C SER A 385 20.59 -9.34 -18.74
N ILE A 386 21.79 -8.81 -18.96
CA ILE A 386 22.22 -7.52 -18.41
C ILE A 386 21.42 -6.41 -19.07
N VAL A 387 21.02 -5.42 -18.29
CA VAL A 387 20.31 -4.25 -18.79
C VAL A 387 21.19 -3.46 -19.75
N GLU A 388 20.62 -3.02 -20.86
CA GLU A 388 21.35 -2.28 -21.88
C GLU A 388 21.54 -0.82 -21.45
N PRO A 389 22.73 -0.22 -21.74
CA PRO A 389 22.93 1.22 -21.53
C PRO A 389 21.92 2.03 -22.33
N GLY A 390 21.39 3.10 -21.73
CA GLY A 390 20.36 3.92 -22.36
C GLY A 390 18.93 3.51 -22.03
N GLU A 391 18.71 2.37 -21.35
CA GLU A 391 17.39 1.95 -20.93
C GLU A 391 16.77 2.94 -19.94
N MET A 392 15.55 3.44 -20.23
CA MET A 392 14.84 4.42 -19.42
C MET A 392 14.08 3.71 -18.28
N VAL A 393 14.83 3.17 -17.34
CA VAL A 393 14.31 2.33 -16.24
C VAL A 393 13.32 3.04 -15.32
N GLY A 394 13.43 4.37 -15.21
CA GLY A 394 12.48 5.16 -14.42
C GLY A 394 11.08 5.17 -15.00
N ILE A 395 10.93 5.32 -16.31
CA ILE A 395 9.64 5.28 -17.01
C ILE A 395 9.03 3.89 -16.91
N ILE A 396 9.84 2.84 -17.11
CA ILE A 396 9.40 1.45 -16.99
C ILE A 396 8.89 1.18 -15.56
N ALA A 397 9.61 1.64 -14.54
CA ALA A 397 9.20 1.51 -13.15
C ALA A 397 7.88 2.25 -12.87
N ALA A 398 7.72 3.48 -13.37
CA ALA A 398 6.50 4.26 -13.19
C ALA A 398 5.28 3.61 -13.86
N GLN A 399 5.45 3.03 -15.05
CA GLN A 399 4.39 2.30 -15.74
C GLN A 399 4.05 1.00 -15.00
N SER A 400 5.06 0.22 -14.60
CA SER A 400 4.89 -1.06 -13.91
C SER A 400 4.25 -0.93 -12.52
N LEU A 401 4.38 0.23 -11.87
CA LEU A 401 3.71 0.53 -10.61
C LEU A 401 2.34 1.19 -10.84
N GLY A 402 2.22 2.03 -11.86
CA GLY A 402 0.99 2.76 -12.18
C GLY A 402 -0.17 1.85 -12.61
N GLU A 403 0.12 0.82 -13.41
CA GLU A 403 -0.90 -0.14 -13.84
C GLU A 403 -1.57 -0.87 -12.67
N PRO A 404 -0.86 -1.54 -11.74
CA PRO A 404 -1.46 -2.17 -10.57
C PRO A 404 -2.24 -1.19 -9.70
N VAL A 405 -1.76 0.04 -9.52
CA VAL A 405 -2.46 1.08 -8.74
C VAL A 405 -3.81 1.40 -9.34
N THR A 406 -3.92 1.48 -10.67
CA THR A 406 -5.19 1.67 -11.38
C THR A 406 -6.15 0.50 -11.11
N GLN A 407 -5.66 -0.74 -11.19
CA GLN A 407 -6.46 -1.94 -10.91
C GLN A 407 -6.92 -2.00 -9.44
N LEU A 408 -6.07 -1.57 -8.49
CA LEU A 408 -6.39 -1.50 -7.07
C LEU A 408 -7.51 -0.51 -6.78
N MET A 409 -7.53 0.65 -7.46
CA MET A 409 -8.63 1.61 -7.35
C MET A 409 -9.96 0.99 -7.75
N LEU A 410 -9.99 0.26 -8.85
CA LEU A 410 -11.20 -0.40 -9.33
C LEU A 410 -11.70 -1.49 -8.36
N LYS A 411 -10.78 -2.22 -7.69
CA LYS A 411 -11.12 -3.27 -6.72
C LYS A 411 -11.55 -2.73 -5.36
N SER A 412 -11.05 -1.58 -4.91
CA SER A 412 -11.35 -1.01 -3.59
C SER A 412 -12.83 -0.67 -3.42
N PHE A 413 -13.54 -0.38 -4.51
CA PHE A 413 -14.99 -0.15 -4.52
C PHE A 413 -15.80 -1.41 -4.21
N HIS A 414 -15.29 -2.59 -4.54
CA HIS A 414 -15.97 -3.86 -4.26
C HIS A 414 -15.77 -4.34 -2.82
N SER A 415 -14.78 -3.82 -2.10
CA SER A 415 -14.38 -4.30 -0.77
C SER A 415 -14.79 -3.40 0.39
N SER A 416 -15.41 -2.25 0.13
CA SER A 416 -15.73 -1.23 1.17
C SER A 416 -16.78 -1.65 2.21
N GLY A 417 -17.26 -2.91 2.20
CA GLY A 417 -18.23 -3.44 3.16
C GLY A 417 -17.72 -4.55 4.07
N ILE A 418 -16.49 -5.05 3.87
CA ILE A 418 -15.96 -6.16 4.66
C ILE A 418 -14.80 -5.63 5.49
N GLY A 419 -15.09 -5.20 6.72
CA GLY A 419 -14.09 -4.89 7.73
C GLY A 419 -13.24 -6.13 8.01
N GLY A 420 -12.09 -6.26 7.38
CA GLY A 420 -11.12 -7.31 7.67
C GLY A 420 -10.66 -7.24 9.11
N LYS A 421 -10.61 -8.37 9.79
CA LYS A 421 -10.00 -8.53 11.11
C LYS A 421 -8.50 -8.22 11.00
N GLY A 422 -8.11 -7.09 11.52
CA GLY A 422 -6.75 -6.58 11.49
C GLY A 422 -6.67 -5.35 10.59
N GLY A 423 -6.82 -4.17 11.17
CA GLY A 423 -6.93 -2.85 10.54
C GLY A 423 -5.75 -2.40 9.67
N THR A 424 -5.35 -3.25 8.75
CA THR A 424 -4.40 -2.87 7.69
C THR A 424 -5.21 -2.32 6.54
N ASP A 425 -5.22 -1.00 6.42
CA ASP A 425 -5.65 -0.32 5.20
C ASP A 425 -4.71 -0.72 4.06
N ILE A 426 -5.03 -1.82 3.39
CA ILE A 426 -4.28 -2.36 2.25
C ILE A 426 -4.98 -1.83 1.00
N GLY A 427 -4.83 -0.54 0.74
CA GLY A 427 -5.46 0.11 -0.40
C GLY A 427 -4.56 1.13 -1.08
N VAL A 428 -5.09 1.75 -2.13
CA VAL A 428 -4.40 2.81 -2.87
C VAL A 428 -4.08 4.01 -1.99
N ASP A 429 -4.95 4.29 -1.00
CA ASP A 429 -4.71 5.37 -0.03
C ASP A 429 -3.39 5.19 0.72
N THR A 430 -3.01 3.95 1.06
CA THR A 430 -1.72 3.66 1.67
C THR A 430 -0.55 4.02 0.75
N ILE A 431 -0.66 3.72 -0.55
CA ILE A 431 0.37 4.07 -1.54
C ILE A 431 0.48 5.60 -1.66
N LYS A 432 -0.66 6.30 -1.66
CA LYS A 432 -0.68 7.78 -1.68
C LYS A 432 -0.05 8.37 -0.41
N GLU A 433 -0.35 7.82 0.76
CA GLU A 433 0.26 8.23 2.03
C GLU A 433 1.78 8.05 2.02
N VAL A 434 2.25 6.92 1.50
CA VAL A 434 3.69 6.65 1.35
C VAL A 434 4.35 7.68 0.44
N PHE A 435 3.81 7.93 -0.75
CA PHE A 435 4.40 8.87 -1.69
C PHE A 435 4.31 10.34 -1.27
N SER A 436 3.26 10.71 -0.56
CA SER A 436 3.09 12.07 -0.04
C SER A 436 3.82 12.32 1.28
N LEU A 437 4.39 11.28 1.91
CA LEU A 437 5.00 11.34 3.25
C LEU A 437 4.05 11.99 4.25
N SER A 438 2.82 11.48 4.34
CA SER A 438 1.80 12.02 5.22
C SER A 438 2.27 12.04 6.67
N LYS A 439 2.16 13.19 7.35
CA LYS A 439 2.53 13.32 8.77
C LYS A 439 1.57 12.61 9.71
N ASN A 440 0.34 12.43 9.29
CA ASN A 440 -0.70 11.78 10.08
C ASN A 440 -1.33 10.69 9.22
N PRO A 441 -0.87 9.44 9.31
CA PRO A 441 -1.51 8.33 8.64
C PRO A 441 -2.96 8.18 9.13
N LYS A 442 -3.89 7.83 8.25
CA LYS A 442 -5.32 7.70 8.59
C LYS A 442 -5.57 6.65 9.67
N ALA A 443 -4.79 5.58 9.65
CA ALA A 443 -4.86 4.49 10.62
C ALA A 443 -3.46 4.21 11.18
N PRO A 444 -3.01 4.98 12.21
CA PRO A 444 -1.72 4.73 12.82
C PRO A 444 -1.71 3.37 13.52
N LEU A 445 -0.78 2.51 13.09
CA LEU A 445 -0.65 1.13 13.55
C LEU A 445 0.80 0.81 13.86
N MET A 446 1.02 0.03 14.89
CA MET A 446 2.34 -0.48 15.23
C MET A 446 2.23 -1.97 15.53
N GLU A 447 3.20 -2.74 15.08
CA GLU A 447 3.34 -4.17 15.36
C GLU A 447 4.53 -4.38 16.29
N ILE A 448 4.27 -5.00 17.43
CA ILE A 448 5.28 -5.23 18.47
C ILE A 448 5.55 -6.72 18.55
N TYR A 449 6.81 -7.06 18.36
CA TYR A 449 7.32 -8.43 18.44
C TYR A 449 8.13 -8.64 19.71
N PHE A 450 8.15 -9.88 20.17
CA PHE A 450 8.88 -10.26 21.38
C PHE A 450 10.18 -11.00 21.07
N GLU A 451 11.14 -10.92 21.98
CA GLU A 451 12.36 -11.72 21.95
C GLU A 451 12.07 -13.23 22.07
N LYS A 452 13.05 -14.06 21.71
CA LYS A 452 12.94 -15.54 21.68
C LYS A 452 12.30 -16.13 22.94
N ASP A 453 12.65 -15.62 24.12
CA ASP A 453 12.24 -16.18 25.42
C ASP A 453 10.79 -15.85 25.78
N TYR A 454 10.20 -14.85 25.16
CA TYR A 454 8.86 -14.32 25.49
C TYR A 454 7.82 -14.53 24.38
N ARG A 455 8.23 -14.76 23.15
CA ARG A 455 7.33 -14.77 21.97
C ARG A 455 6.22 -15.82 22.02
N THR A 456 6.40 -16.93 22.77
CA THR A 456 5.40 -18.00 22.90
C THR A 456 4.53 -17.87 24.15
N LYS A 457 4.83 -16.92 25.06
CA LYS A 457 4.14 -16.73 26.33
C LYS A 457 2.95 -15.79 26.23
N LYS A 458 1.73 -16.35 26.24
CA LYS A 458 0.49 -15.58 26.12
C LYS A 458 0.31 -14.59 27.28
N ASP A 459 0.62 -15.04 28.51
CA ASP A 459 0.43 -14.20 29.70
C ASP A 459 1.35 -12.97 29.69
N TYR A 460 2.56 -13.13 29.17
CA TYR A 460 3.48 -12.02 28.99
C TYR A 460 2.96 -11.02 27.95
N ALA A 461 2.46 -11.51 26.81
CA ALA A 461 1.88 -10.65 25.78
C ALA A 461 0.67 -9.87 26.30
N ASN A 462 -0.22 -10.53 27.06
CA ASN A 462 -1.38 -9.88 27.67
C ASN A 462 -0.95 -8.82 28.70
N LYS A 463 0.04 -9.11 29.53
CA LYS A 463 0.58 -8.17 30.53
C LYS A 463 1.14 -6.92 29.85
N ILE A 464 1.94 -7.09 28.82
CA ILE A 464 2.48 -5.96 28.06
C ILE A 464 1.37 -5.20 27.32
N ALA A 465 0.39 -5.89 26.72
CA ALA A 465 -0.76 -5.24 26.08
C ALA A 465 -1.56 -4.37 27.06
N SER A 466 -1.80 -4.89 28.27
CA SER A 466 -2.46 -4.11 29.35
C SER A 466 -1.60 -2.92 29.82
N TYR A 467 -0.27 -3.08 29.85
CA TYR A 467 0.66 -2.02 30.24
C TYR A 467 0.72 -0.88 29.21
N ILE A 468 0.66 -1.21 27.91
CA ILE A 468 0.77 -0.23 26.81
C ILE A 468 -0.54 0.51 26.58
N LYS A 469 -1.70 -0.15 26.77
CA LYS A 469 -3.01 0.41 26.42
C LYS A 469 -3.31 1.66 27.23
N PHE A 470 -3.53 2.76 26.51
CA PHE A 470 -3.95 4.01 27.13
C PHE A 470 -5.34 3.85 27.78
N THR A 471 -5.44 4.20 29.04
CA THR A 471 -6.68 4.06 29.82
C THR A 471 -6.96 5.36 30.55
N THR A 472 -8.17 5.87 30.37
CA THR A 472 -8.67 7.08 31.02
C THR A 472 -9.78 6.74 32.01
N ILE A 473 -10.20 7.70 32.82
CA ILE A 473 -11.36 7.55 33.70
C ILE A 473 -12.63 7.29 32.86
N LYS A 474 -12.73 7.88 31.67
CA LYS A 474 -13.87 7.69 30.76
C LYS A 474 -14.09 6.22 30.38
N ASP A 475 -13.02 5.45 30.21
CA ASP A 475 -13.10 4.05 29.82
C ASP A 475 -13.64 3.15 30.95
N LEU A 476 -13.41 3.58 32.20
CA LEU A 476 -13.72 2.81 33.40
C LEU A 476 -15.03 3.23 34.06
N ARG A 477 -15.51 4.45 33.83
CA ARG A 477 -16.70 4.99 34.49
C ARG A 477 -18.00 4.34 34.01
N THR A 478 -18.96 4.24 34.90
CA THR A 478 -20.37 3.97 34.60
C THR A 478 -21.18 5.26 34.62
N LYS A 479 -20.97 6.09 35.65
CA LYS A 479 -21.71 7.33 35.87
C LYS A 479 -20.83 8.42 36.46
N ILE A 480 -21.11 9.67 36.15
CA ILE A 480 -20.49 10.84 36.77
C ILE A 480 -21.57 11.88 37.09
N GLU A 481 -21.49 12.41 38.27
CA GLU A 481 -22.42 13.42 38.77
C GLU A 481 -21.67 14.49 39.55
N ILE A 482 -22.12 15.74 39.47
CA ILE A 482 -21.57 16.86 40.20
C ILE A 482 -22.66 17.41 41.12
N PHE A 483 -22.35 17.50 42.40
CA PHE A 483 -23.23 18.03 43.44
C PHE A 483 -22.60 19.26 44.06
N TYR A 484 -23.43 20.15 44.58
CA TYR A 484 -23.02 21.31 45.37
C TYR A 484 -23.51 21.17 46.82
N GLU A 485 -22.62 21.01 47.76
CA GLU A 485 -22.86 20.77 49.18
C GLU A 485 -22.13 21.83 50.01
N PRO A 486 -22.74 23.02 50.25
CA PRO A 486 -22.07 24.15 50.92
C PRO A 486 -21.97 23.98 52.41
N ASN A 487 -22.82 23.13 53.06
CA ASN A 487 -22.87 22.98 54.51
C ASN A 487 -22.22 21.65 54.95
N SER A 488 -21.57 21.65 56.10
CA SER A 488 -20.91 20.47 56.66
C SER A 488 -21.92 19.32 56.93
N ASP A 489 -23.16 19.65 57.30
CA ASP A 489 -24.21 18.67 57.57
C ASP A 489 -24.70 17.91 56.32
N ASP A 490 -24.49 18.48 55.12
CA ASP A 490 -24.83 17.83 53.88
C ASP A 490 -23.79 16.80 53.42
N PHE A 491 -22.57 16.84 53.95
CA PHE A 491 -21.46 15.95 53.58
C PHE A 491 -21.69 14.50 54.00
N ASP A 492 -22.44 14.27 55.09
CA ASP A 492 -22.68 12.91 55.60
C ASP A 492 -23.60 12.09 54.70
N GLY A 493 -24.47 12.72 53.92
CA GLY A 493 -25.42 12.04 53.05
C GLY A 493 -24.80 11.11 52.01
N PHE A 494 -23.79 11.58 51.22
CA PHE A 494 -23.11 10.77 50.23
C PHE A 494 -21.96 9.94 50.80
N ILE A 495 -21.28 10.43 51.86
CA ILE A 495 -20.23 9.67 52.55
C ILE A 495 -20.81 8.37 53.13
N VAL A 496 -21.96 8.46 53.83
CA VAL A 496 -22.64 7.28 54.40
C VAL A 496 -23.24 6.40 53.31
N LYS A 497 -23.88 6.98 52.29
CA LYS A 497 -24.52 6.24 51.21
C LYS A 497 -23.52 5.40 50.38
N ASP A 498 -22.36 5.93 50.10
CA ASP A 498 -21.35 5.29 49.28
C ASP A 498 -20.28 4.55 50.12
N ASN A 499 -20.48 4.49 51.44
CA ASN A 499 -19.54 3.86 52.37
C ASN A 499 -18.11 4.42 52.25
N VAL A 500 -17.99 5.72 51.99
CA VAL A 500 -16.74 6.45 51.87
C VAL A 500 -16.40 6.96 53.28
N GLY A 501 -16.04 6.06 54.17
CA GLY A 501 -15.75 6.40 55.60
C GLY A 501 -14.29 6.83 55.84
N GLU A 502 -13.97 7.18 57.10
CA GLU A 502 -12.64 7.54 57.58
C GLU A 502 -11.59 6.41 57.43
N SER A 503 -11.72 5.62 56.46
CA SER A 503 -10.90 4.46 56.32
C SER A 503 -9.49 4.80 55.84
N PHE A 504 -8.58 3.97 56.20
CA PHE A 504 -7.20 3.76 55.85
C PHE A 504 -6.81 4.06 54.38
N TYR A 505 -7.78 4.27 53.51
CA TYR A 505 -7.61 4.53 52.10
C TYR A 505 -7.67 6.01 51.69
N THR A 506 -7.75 6.95 52.66
CA THR A 506 -7.60 8.35 52.35
C THR A 506 -6.10 8.63 52.11
N TYR A 507 -5.71 8.65 50.85
CA TYR A 507 -4.36 9.00 50.48
C TYR A 507 -4.13 10.48 50.78
N GLN A 508 -3.36 10.79 51.80
CA GLN A 508 -2.87 12.15 52.02
C GLN A 508 -1.68 12.40 51.09
N ALA A 509 -1.96 12.88 49.91
CA ALA A 509 -0.91 13.49 49.10
C ALA A 509 -0.38 14.73 49.86
N ASN A 510 0.90 15.01 49.66
CA ASN A 510 1.63 16.08 50.34
C ASN A 510 0.79 17.33 50.65
N LYS A 511 0.94 17.87 51.84
CA LYS A 511 0.20 19.00 52.45
C LYS A 511 0.03 20.29 51.59
N GLN A 512 0.61 20.36 50.42
CA GLN A 512 0.54 21.55 49.53
C GLN A 512 -0.56 21.48 48.50
N CYS A 513 -1.06 20.30 48.14
CA CYS A 513 -1.99 20.12 47.00
C CYS A 513 -3.35 19.57 47.35
N CYS A 514 -3.49 18.80 48.43
CA CYS A 514 -4.77 18.25 48.90
C CYS A 514 -5.15 18.81 50.25
N ALA A 515 -6.42 19.16 50.42
CA ALA A 515 -6.94 19.60 51.71
C ALA A 515 -6.82 18.50 52.76
N SER A 516 -6.38 18.84 53.93
CA SER A 516 -6.28 17.93 55.10
C SER A 516 -7.68 17.63 55.71
N SER A 517 -8.71 18.42 55.40
CA SER A 517 -10.10 18.22 55.77
C SER A 517 -11.01 18.48 54.57
N ILE A 518 -12.18 17.89 54.57
CA ILE A 518 -13.23 18.05 53.56
C ILE A 518 -13.99 19.38 53.75
N GLU A 519 -13.84 19.95 54.94
CA GLU A 519 -14.47 21.21 55.33
C GLU A 519 -14.02 22.37 54.40
N GLY A 520 -14.96 23.08 53.82
CA GLY A 520 -14.70 24.18 52.89
C GLY A 520 -14.59 23.82 51.42
N LEU A 521 -14.89 22.56 51.05
CA LEU A 521 -14.90 22.09 49.63
C LEU A 521 -16.34 21.80 49.19
N PRO A 522 -17.07 22.78 48.69
CA PRO A 522 -18.52 22.65 48.45
C PRO A 522 -18.89 21.81 47.25
N TRP A 523 -17.99 21.61 46.28
CA TRP A 523 -18.22 20.86 45.09
C TRP A 523 -17.82 19.39 45.22
N LEU A 524 -18.74 18.48 44.93
CA LEU A 524 -18.54 17.04 44.89
C LEU A 524 -18.69 16.51 43.47
N MET A 525 -17.65 15.99 42.91
CA MET A 525 -17.72 15.16 41.69
C MET A 525 -17.69 13.69 42.09
N ARG A 526 -18.82 13.02 41.93
CA ARG A 526 -19.01 11.61 42.25
C ARG A 526 -18.91 10.78 40.98
N ILE A 527 -17.96 9.85 40.94
CA ILE A 527 -17.68 8.97 39.80
C ILE A 527 -17.91 7.53 40.23
N GLU A 528 -18.85 6.87 39.58
CA GLU A 528 -19.09 5.44 39.75
C GLU A 528 -18.31 4.68 38.67
N PHE A 529 -17.63 3.61 39.09
CA PHE A 529 -16.84 2.76 38.18
C PHE A 529 -17.50 1.41 37.98
N ASP A 530 -17.18 0.80 36.83
CA ASP A 530 -17.55 -0.56 36.51
C ASP A 530 -16.50 -1.53 37.08
N LYS A 531 -16.90 -2.36 38.02
CA LYS A 531 -16.00 -3.31 38.72
C LYS A 531 -15.36 -4.31 37.74
N GLU A 532 -16.10 -4.79 36.76
CA GLU A 532 -15.58 -5.70 35.74
C GLU A 532 -14.50 -5.04 34.89
N LYS A 533 -14.72 -3.78 34.48
CA LYS A 533 -13.72 -3.03 33.73
C LYS A 533 -12.48 -2.71 34.52
N LEU A 534 -12.62 -2.38 35.81
CA LEU A 534 -11.47 -2.17 36.72
C LEU A 534 -10.61 -3.43 36.80
N MET A 535 -11.23 -4.61 37.00
CA MET A 535 -10.54 -5.89 37.05
C MET A 535 -9.87 -6.24 35.69
N LEU A 536 -10.58 -6.07 34.56
CA LEU A 536 -10.04 -6.34 33.23
C LEU A 536 -8.81 -5.48 32.90
N LYS A 537 -8.76 -4.26 33.44
CA LYS A 537 -7.65 -3.32 33.21
C LYS A 537 -6.58 -3.39 34.28
N GLU A 538 -6.78 -4.23 35.28
CA GLU A 538 -5.86 -4.33 36.44
C GLU A 538 -5.57 -2.96 37.06
N VAL A 539 -6.59 -2.15 37.33
CA VAL A 539 -6.53 -0.82 37.93
C VAL A 539 -7.33 -0.83 39.20
N THR A 540 -6.71 -0.45 40.30
CA THR A 540 -7.39 -0.32 41.61
C THR A 540 -7.83 1.13 41.89
N LEU A 541 -8.81 1.34 42.78
CA LEU A 541 -9.19 2.69 43.21
C LEU A 541 -8.02 3.42 43.87
N LEU A 542 -7.10 2.68 44.52
CA LEU A 542 -5.88 3.25 45.08
C LEU A 542 -4.96 3.78 43.99
N ASP A 543 -4.81 3.04 42.84
CA ASP A 543 -4.02 3.50 41.72
C ASP A 543 -4.62 4.77 41.11
N ILE A 544 -5.94 4.84 40.95
CA ILE A 544 -6.62 6.03 40.43
C ILE A 544 -6.36 7.23 41.35
N LYS A 545 -6.53 7.05 42.66
CA LYS A 545 -6.25 8.11 43.68
C LYS A 545 -4.80 8.59 43.63
N SER A 546 -3.86 7.65 43.68
CA SER A 546 -2.43 7.97 43.70
C SER A 546 -2.00 8.71 42.41
N GLN A 547 -2.42 8.23 41.27
CA GLN A 547 -2.13 8.89 39.97
C GLN A 547 -2.77 10.27 39.87
N PHE A 548 -4.03 10.39 40.31
CA PHE A 548 -4.70 11.67 40.33
C PHE A 548 -4.00 12.68 41.23
N CYS A 549 -3.66 12.31 42.48
CA CYS A 549 -2.95 13.18 43.43
C CYS A 549 -1.57 13.55 42.89
N PHE A 550 -0.85 12.59 42.31
CA PHE A 550 0.48 12.82 41.75
C PHE A 550 0.44 13.77 40.53
N ALA A 551 -0.52 13.60 39.65
CA ALA A 551 -0.70 14.48 38.49
C ALA A 551 -1.13 15.88 38.91
N TRP A 552 -1.99 15.99 39.93
CA TRP A 552 -2.40 17.25 40.50
C TRP A 552 -1.24 17.99 41.17
N GLU A 553 -0.41 17.28 41.93
CA GLU A 553 0.77 17.79 42.63
C GLU A 553 1.83 18.29 41.63
N LYS A 554 2.09 17.55 40.56
CA LYS A 554 3.03 17.94 39.50
C LYS A 554 2.51 19.03 38.57
N ARG A 555 1.23 19.38 38.64
CA ARG A 555 0.53 20.43 37.91
C ARG A 555 1.16 20.76 36.56
N TYR A 556 1.35 19.91 35.60
CA TYR A 556 1.80 20.28 34.26
C TYR A 556 2.85 19.39 33.58
N LEU A 557 3.46 18.39 34.17
CA LEU A 557 4.56 17.71 33.50
C LEU A 557 4.10 16.75 32.40
N ASP A 558 2.91 16.17 32.52
CA ASP A 558 2.38 15.23 31.50
C ASP A 558 1.47 15.89 30.46
N ILE A 559 1.26 17.18 30.51
CA ILE A 559 0.39 17.92 29.61
C ILE A 559 1.24 18.76 28.63
N LYS A 560 2.18 18.12 27.96
CA LYS A 560 2.83 18.73 26.79
C LYS A 560 1.78 18.87 25.68
N GLY A 561 1.36 20.11 25.43
CA GLY A 561 0.39 20.42 24.36
C GLY A 561 -0.97 20.92 24.83
N MET A 562 -1.22 21.01 26.13
CA MET A 562 -2.47 21.57 26.64
C MET A 562 -2.62 23.04 26.20
N LYS A 563 -3.77 23.35 25.63
CA LYS A 563 -4.12 24.73 25.24
C LYS A 563 -4.11 25.64 26.48
N ARG A 564 -3.70 26.88 26.29
CA ARG A 564 -3.58 27.91 27.36
C ARG A 564 -4.86 28.07 28.17
N GLU A 565 -6.01 27.92 27.53
CA GLU A 565 -7.34 28.02 28.14
C GLU A 565 -7.58 26.94 29.20
N LYS A 566 -7.20 25.68 28.93
CA LYS A 566 -7.34 24.56 29.87
C LYS A 566 -6.43 24.71 31.08
N LYS A 567 -5.23 25.25 30.88
CA LYS A 567 -4.31 25.57 31.99
C LYS A 567 -4.90 26.60 32.94
N GLN A 568 -5.51 27.66 32.39
CA GLN A 568 -6.17 28.71 33.18
C GLN A 568 -7.36 28.17 33.97
N LEU A 569 -8.02 27.12 33.47
CA LEU A 569 -9.15 26.52 34.17
C LEU A 569 -8.68 25.71 35.42
N ILE A 570 -7.60 24.96 35.30
CA ILE A 570 -6.99 24.22 36.42
C ILE A 570 -6.50 25.19 37.50
N ASP A 571 -5.97 26.32 37.12
CA ASP A 571 -5.50 27.35 38.04
C ASP A 571 -6.64 28.00 38.87
N LYS A 572 -7.90 27.88 38.46
CA LYS A 572 -9.08 28.37 39.21
C LYS A 572 -9.44 27.47 40.37
N ILE A 573 -8.97 26.22 40.42
CA ILE A 573 -9.25 25.31 41.50
C ILE A 573 -8.24 25.56 42.64
N THR A 574 -8.76 25.91 43.81
CA THR A 574 -7.94 26.29 44.94
C THR A 574 -7.45 25.10 45.72
N GLN A 575 -8.35 24.21 46.06
CA GLN A 575 -8.09 23.01 46.86
C GLN A 575 -8.89 21.83 46.30
N ILE A 576 -8.38 20.63 46.51
CA ILE A 576 -9.03 19.40 46.08
C ILE A 576 -8.79 18.30 47.13
N ALA A 577 -9.79 17.47 47.37
CA ALA A 577 -9.70 16.27 48.19
C ALA A 577 -10.27 15.07 47.43
N VAL A 578 -9.61 13.92 47.51
CA VAL A 578 -10.02 12.70 46.80
C VAL A 578 -10.24 11.58 47.82
N GLN A 579 -11.43 11.01 47.80
CA GLN A 579 -11.82 9.91 48.68
C GLN A 579 -12.44 8.79 47.83
N SER A 580 -12.41 7.57 48.33
CA SER A 580 -13.09 6.45 47.67
C SER A 580 -13.56 5.43 48.70
N ASN A 581 -14.51 4.60 48.32
CA ASN A 581 -14.81 3.38 49.04
C ASN A 581 -13.74 2.30 48.78
N THR A 582 -13.97 1.07 49.22
CA THR A 582 -13.05 -0.05 49.03
C THR A 582 -13.24 -0.70 47.66
N ASP A 583 -12.20 -1.28 47.10
CA ASP A 583 -12.27 -2.03 45.83
C ASP A 583 -13.18 -3.27 45.94
N ASN A 584 -13.53 -3.72 47.13
CA ASN A 584 -14.39 -4.88 47.38
C ASN A 584 -15.86 -4.55 47.41
N ASP A 585 -16.24 -3.27 47.53
CA ASP A 585 -17.62 -2.84 47.52
C ASP A 585 -18.33 -3.20 46.18
N GLU A 586 -19.66 -3.34 46.19
CA GLU A 586 -20.44 -3.69 45.02
C GLU A 586 -20.28 -2.64 43.90
N THR A 587 -20.31 -1.38 44.29
CA THR A 587 -20.12 -0.23 43.38
C THR A 587 -18.89 0.55 43.84
N PRO A 588 -17.76 0.43 43.08
CA PRO A 588 -16.60 1.27 43.33
C PRO A 588 -16.91 2.73 43.01
N VAL A 589 -16.72 3.64 43.95
CA VAL A 589 -17.02 5.07 43.82
C VAL A 589 -15.82 5.92 44.22
N LEU A 590 -15.59 6.98 43.43
CA LEU A 590 -14.59 7.99 43.73
C LEU A 590 -15.26 9.35 43.97
N HIS A 591 -15.00 9.95 45.11
CA HIS A 591 -15.43 11.29 45.45
C HIS A 591 -14.24 12.25 45.24
N ILE A 592 -14.41 13.24 44.40
CA ILE A 592 -13.47 14.33 44.20
C ILE A 592 -14.16 15.60 44.66
N ARG A 593 -13.73 16.13 45.83
CA ARG A 593 -14.22 17.38 46.38
C ARG A 593 -13.26 18.51 46.06
N PHE A 594 -13.78 19.64 45.66
CA PHE A 594 -12.96 20.78 45.27
C PHE A 594 -13.65 22.12 45.56
N ASP A 595 -12.84 23.15 45.66
CA ASP A 595 -13.30 24.54 45.65
C ASP A 595 -12.78 25.24 44.40
N MET A 596 -13.65 26.00 43.75
CA MET A 596 -13.37 26.70 42.51
C MET A 596 -13.74 28.18 42.59
N THR A 597 -12.79 29.04 42.30
CA THR A 597 -13.00 30.49 42.22
C THR A 597 -13.60 30.86 40.89
N ASN A 598 -14.60 31.76 40.89
CA ASN A 598 -15.24 32.29 39.68
C ASN A 598 -15.75 31.22 38.71
N PHE A 599 -16.59 30.33 39.19
CA PHE A 599 -17.15 29.23 38.40
C PHE A 599 -18.33 29.68 37.52
N THR A 600 -18.45 29.02 36.37
CA THR A 600 -19.65 29.02 35.54
C THR A 600 -20.01 27.59 35.24
N GLN A 601 -21.25 27.30 34.82
CA GLN A 601 -21.69 25.97 34.49
C GLN A 601 -20.78 25.35 33.38
N THR A 602 -20.34 26.16 32.43
CA THR A 602 -19.42 25.75 31.38
C THR A 602 -18.05 25.37 31.92
N THR A 603 -17.50 26.12 32.88
CA THR A 603 -16.19 25.79 33.48
C THR A 603 -16.20 24.50 34.29
N LEU A 604 -17.34 24.13 34.87
CA LEU A 604 -17.52 22.85 35.58
C LEU A 604 -17.54 21.70 34.58
N ILE A 605 -18.24 21.85 33.46
CA ILE A 605 -18.27 20.84 32.39
C ILE A 605 -16.87 20.69 31.79
N ASP A 606 -16.19 21.78 31.47
CA ASP A 606 -14.82 21.75 30.93
C ASP A 606 -13.84 21.06 31.89
N PHE A 607 -14.02 21.30 33.20
CA PHE A 607 -13.22 20.65 34.23
C PHE A 607 -13.49 19.13 34.29
N MET A 608 -14.76 18.74 34.24
CA MET A 608 -15.15 17.33 34.18
C MET A 608 -14.54 16.65 32.93
N ASP A 609 -14.62 17.27 31.76
CA ASP A 609 -14.10 16.72 30.52
C ASP A 609 -12.56 16.52 30.58
N ILE A 610 -11.84 17.47 31.14
CA ILE A 610 -10.39 17.38 31.35
C ILE A 610 -10.04 16.18 32.24
N PHE A 611 -10.76 16.01 33.37
CA PHE A 611 -10.47 14.90 34.27
C PHE A 611 -10.91 13.54 33.74
N VAL A 612 -11.97 13.49 32.98
CA VAL A 612 -12.54 12.22 32.50
C VAL A 612 -11.95 11.79 31.18
N ASP A 613 -11.81 12.73 30.26
CA ASP A 613 -11.41 12.41 28.88
C ASP A 613 -9.89 12.43 28.68
N GLU A 614 -9.20 13.35 29.36
CA GLU A 614 -7.78 13.58 29.10
C GLU A 614 -6.85 13.03 30.21
N PHE A 615 -7.39 12.69 31.38
CA PHE A 615 -6.57 12.21 32.48
C PHE A 615 -6.09 10.79 32.24
N LYS A 616 -4.78 10.64 32.09
CA LYS A 616 -4.11 9.37 31.91
C LYS A 616 -3.99 8.62 33.24
N LEU A 617 -4.64 7.48 33.35
CA LEU A 617 -4.47 6.56 34.47
C LEU A 617 -3.32 5.58 34.22
N LYS A 618 -3.31 4.94 33.08
CA LYS A 618 -2.34 3.89 32.73
C LYS A 618 -2.07 3.96 31.23
N GLY A 619 -0.95 3.37 30.79
CA GLY A 619 -0.64 3.19 29.38
C GLY A 619 0.30 4.25 28.81
N MET A 620 0.47 4.23 27.53
CA MET A 620 1.39 5.11 26.80
C MET A 620 0.62 6.14 25.98
N SER A 621 1.08 7.38 26.00
CA SER A 621 0.48 8.45 25.21
C SER A 621 0.56 8.11 23.72
N GLY A 622 -0.50 8.41 22.95
CA GLY A 622 -0.54 8.16 21.52
C GLY A 622 -0.98 6.75 21.13
N ILE A 623 -1.25 5.85 22.06
CA ILE A 623 -1.77 4.50 21.80
C ILE A 623 -3.20 4.40 22.32
N GLU A 624 -4.18 4.41 21.42
CA GLU A 624 -5.61 4.41 21.77
C GLU A 624 -6.09 3.02 22.17
N ASP A 625 -5.72 2.00 21.39
CA ASP A 625 -6.15 0.63 21.63
C ASP A 625 -5.05 -0.38 21.35
N VAL A 626 -5.16 -1.54 21.97
CA VAL A 626 -4.17 -2.62 21.87
C VAL A 626 -4.89 -3.96 21.77
N ASN A 627 -4.65 -4.68 20.70
CA ASN A 627 -5.14 -6.03 20.50
C ASN A 627 -3.97 -7.01 20.60
N SER A 628 -3.94 -7.84 21.64
CA SER A 628 -3.05 -8.99 21.69
C SER A 628 -3.69 -10.13 20.88
N GLY A 629 -3.21 -10.35 19.67
CA GLY A 629 -3.62 -11.47 18.81
C GLY A 629 -2.60 -12.60 18.84
N LYS A 630 -3.01 -13.85 18.55
CA LYS A 630 -2.04 -14.81 18.03
C LYS A 630 -1.54 -14.27 16.70
N ALA A 631 -0.23 -14.15 16.55
CA ALA A 631 0.35 -14.04 15.22
C ALA A 631 -0.14 -15.24 14.42
N PHE A 632 -0.57 -14.98 13.21
CA PHE A 632 -1.10 -16.00 12.32
C PHE A 632 -0.33 -17.31 12.42
N GLU A 633 -1.01 -18.44 12.31
CA GLU A 633 -0.42 -19.79 12.24
C GLU A 633 0.42 -19.94 10.94
N GLU A 634 1.44 -19.11 10.79
CA GLU A 634 2.33 -19.19 9.66
C GLU A 634 3.59 -19.97 10.02
N ARG A 635 4.16 -20.60 9.00
CA ARG A 635 5.40 -21.35 9.11
C ARG A 635 6.52 -20.40 9.52
N ILE A 636 6.95 -20.50 10.78
CA ILE A 636 8.19 -19.89 11.22
C ILE A 636 9.29 -20.93 11.02
N LEU A 637 10.32 -20.55 10.29
CA LEU A 637 11.52 -21.33 10.23
C LEU A 637 12.21 -21.33 11.60
N SER A 638 12.19 -22.48 12.27
CA SER A 638 13.07 -22.67 13.42
C SER A 638 14.48 -23.00 12.89
N PHE A 639 15.33 -21.97 12.86
CA PHE A 639 16.75 -22.16 12.52
C PHE A 639 17.55 -22.69 13.71
N ASP A 640 16.94 -22.89 14.85
CA ASP A 640 17.58 -23.38 16.06
C ASP A 640 18.00 -24.86 15.93
N ASN A 641 17.46 -25.56 14.96
CA ASN A 641 17.81 -26.95 14.69
C ASN A 641 17.98 -27.20 13.18
N PRO A 642 19.21 -27.03 12.63
CA PRO A 642 19.48 -27.16 11.21
C PRO A 642 19.25 -28.59 10.68
N ASP A 643 19.13 -29.57 11.57
CA ASP A 643 18.90 -30.98 11.20
C ASP A 643 17.45 -31.26 10.82
N LYS A 644 16.50 -30.38 11.16
CA LYS A 644 15.10 -30.61 10.91
C LYS A 644 14.57 -29.76 9.72
N SER A 645 13.55 -30.27 9.10
CA SER A 645 12.69 -29.52 8.17
C SER A 645 11.98 -28.37 8.92
N MET A 646 11.46 -27.41 8.16
CA MET A 646 10.73 -26.24 8.70
C MET A 646 9.56 -26.66 9.60
N ASP A 647 9.54 -26.17 10.84
CA ASP A 647 8.44 -26.36 11.77
C ASP A 647 7.50 -25.13 11.79
N LYS A 648 6.19 -25.42 11.93
CA LYS A 648 5.19 -24.36 12.20
C LYS A 648 5.25 -23.96 13.66
N ASN A 649 5.76 -22.76 13.93
CA ASN A 649 5.70 -22.16 15.25
C ASN A 649 4.77 -20.97 15.25
N SER A 650 3.95 -20.82 16.30
CA SER A 650 3.11 -19.64 16.52
C SER A 650 3.77 -18.73 17.55
N GLU A 651 3.80 -17.45 17.28
CA GLU A 651 4.24 -16.42 18.22
C GLU A 651 3.10 -15.43 18.49
N TYR A 652 3.19 -14.73 19.63
CA TYR A 652 2.25 -13.67 19.97
C TYR A 652 2.80 -12.33 19.49
N VAL A 653 1.94 -11.56 18.85
CA VAL A 653 2.25 -10.20 18.37
C VAL A 653 1.20 -9.25 18.91
N ILE A 654 1.63 -8.06 19.31
CA ILE A 654 0.72 -7.00 19.74
C ILE A 654 0.52 -6.03 18.58
N TYR A 655 -0.73 -5.79 18.24
CA TYR A 655 -1.13 -4.73 17.30
C TYR A 655 -1.69 -3.56 18.08
N THR A 656 -1.17 -2.37 17.84
CA THR A 656 -1.64 -1.15 18.51
C THR A 656 -2.35 -0.24 17.51
N LYS A 657 -3.40 0.43 17.96
CA LYS A 657 -3.97 1.58 17.28
C LYS A 657 -3.33 2.84 17.88
N GLY A 658 -2.48 3.47 17.11
CA GLY A 658 -1.61 4.54 17.56
C GLY A 658 -0.14 4.15 17.59
N ILE A 659 0.75 5.15 17.62
CA ILE A 659 2.20 4.99 17.49
C ILE A 659 2.93 5.72 18.62
N ASN A 660 3.82 5.01 19.32
CA ASN A 660 4.79 5.59 20.25
C ASN A 660 6.01 4.68 20.35
N MET A 661 6.90 4.79 19.37
CA MET A 661 8.12 3.97 19.32
C MET A 661 9.10 4.28 20.47
N GLU A 662 9.19 5.53 20.91
CA GLU A 662 10.12 5.93 21.99
C GLU A 662 9.79 5.25 23.33
N ALA A 663 8.50 5.20 23.66
CA ALA A 663 8.07 4.58 24.92
C ALA A 663 8.28 3.07 24.91
N ILE A 664 8.08 2.42 23.75
CA ILE A 664 8.20 0.97 23.62
C ILE A 664 9.64 0.49 23.72
N LYS A 665 10.62 1.28 23.30
CA LYS A 665 12.04 0.94 23.43
C LYS A 665 12.47 0.64 24.87
N ASN A 666 11.77 1.17 25.85
CA ASN A 666 12.08 1.00 27.26
C ASN A 666 11.46 -0.26 27.90
N ILE A 667 10.70 -1.04 27.15
CA ILE A 667 10.05 -2.26 27.65
C ILE A 667 10.98 -3.45 27.43
N VAL A 668 11.26 -4.18 28.48
CA VAL A 668 12.10 -5.40 28.45
C VAL A 668 11.39 -6.50 27.67
N GLY A 669 12.14 -7.29 26.90
CA GLY A 669 11.62 -8.45 26.17
C GLY A 669 10.92 -8.14 24.85
N ILE A 670 10.98 -6.89 24.37
CA ILE A 670 10.53 -6.50 23.02
C ILE A 670 11.71 -6.59 22.06
N ASP A 671 11.49 -7.25 20.92
CA ASP A 671 12.44 -7.30 19.82
C ASP A 671 12.31 -6.03 18.95
N LEU A 672 13.18 -5.08 19.22
CA LEU A 672 13.17 -3.79 18.50
C LEU A 672 13.54 -3.91 17.03
N ASN A 673 14.29 -4.94 16.64
CA ASN A 673 14.69 -5.15 15.24
C ASN A 673 13.51 -5.58 14.36
N ARG A 674 12.50 -6.20 14.98
CA ARG A 674 11.29 -6.69 14.30
C ARG A 674 10.10 -5.77 14.49
N THR A 675 10.10 -4.96 15.54
CA THR A 675 9.01 -4.03 15.85
C THR A 675 9.02 -2.86 14.87
N TYR A 676 7.89 -2.57 14.27
CA TYR A 676 7.75 -1.46 13.32
C TYR A 676 6.38 -0.77 13.41
N CYS A 677 6.29 0.40 12.82
CA CYS A 677 5.05 1.17 12.71
C CYS A 677 4.76 1.52 11.23
N ASN A 678 3.56 2.01 10.96
CA ASN A 678 3.18 2.42 9.61
C ASN A 678 3.41 3.91 9.32
N ASP A 679 4.09 4.62 10.19
CA ASP A 679 4.52 6.01 9.98
C ASP A 679 5.99 6.06 9.56
N ILE A 680 6.22 6.53 8.33
CA ILE A 680 7.57 6.62 7.73
C ILE A 680 8.44 7.64 8.47
N LEU A 681 7.86 8.75 8.92
CA LEU A 681 8.60 9.81 9.61
C LEU A 681 9.13 9.32 10.95
N THR A 682 8.29 8.63 11.71
CA THR A 682 8.70 8.00 12.98
C THR A 682 9.81 6.96 12.78
N ILE A 683 9.75 6.17 11.70
CA ILE A 683 10.82 5.23 11.35
C ILE A 683 12.10 5.97 11.01
N TYR A 684 12.02 7.03 10.20
CA TYR A 684 13.17 7.85 9.81
C TYR A 684 13.86 8.47 11.04
N GLU A 685 13.08 9.06 11.94
CA GLU A 685 13.60 9.70 13.16
C GLU A 685 14.26 8.71 14.12
N ASN A 686 13.72 7.50 14.25
CA ASN A 686 14.18 6.50 15.21
C ASN A 686 15.29 5.59 14.67
N TYR A 687 15.25 5.24 13.39
CA TYR A 687 16.14 4.22 12.80
C TYR A 687 16.97 4.74 11.64
N GLY A 688 16.70 5.94 11.14
CA GLY A 688 17.46 6.58 10.06
C GLY A 688 16.90 6.33 8.67
N ILE A 689 17.62 6.88 7.67
CA ILE A 689 17.14 6.94 6.27
C ILE A 689 17.10 5.57 5.58
N GLU A 690 18.02 4.68 5.86
CA GLU A 690 18.05 3.34 5.28
C GLU A 690 16.86 2.48 5.74
N ALA A 691 16.49 2.60 7.02
CA ALA A 691 15.32 1.93 7.55
C ALA A 691 14.04 2.46 6.89
N ALA A 692 13.94 3.78 6.72
CA ALA A 692 12.82 4.42 6.03
C ALA A 692 12.74 3.97 4.56
N ARG A 693 13.86 3.91 3.84
CA ARG A 693 13.95 3.37 2.48
C ARG A 693 13.40 1.95 2.39
N ASN A 694 13.91 1.07 3.22
CA ASN A 694 13.50 -0.33 3.23
C ASN A 694 12.02 -0.48 3.60
N TYR A 695 11.52 0.36 4.50
CA TYR A 695 10.11 0.39 4.85
C TYR A 695 9.23 0.84 3.68
N ILE A 696 9.58 1.91 2.97
CA ILE A 696 8.87 2.40 1.78
C ILE A 696 8.72 1.28 0.75
N ILE A 697 9.83 0.65 0.38
CA ILE A 697 9.87 -0.45 -0.59
C ILE A 697 8.96 -1.59 -0.14
N ARG A 698 9.13 -2.03 1.10
CA ARG A 698 8.34 -3.13 1.66
C ARG A 698 6.86 -2.81 1.71
N ARG A 699 6.48 -1.61 2.13
CA ARG A 699 5.07 -1.22 2.24
C ARG A 699 4.38 -1.26 0.89
N ILE A 700 5.03 -0.76 -0.16
CA ILE A 700 4.53 -0.83 -1.54
C ILE A 700 4.38 -2.29 -1.98
N ILE A 701 5.39 -3.13 -1.76
CA ILE A 701 5.34 -4.57 -2.10
C ILE A 701 4.17 -5.25 -1.38
N THR A 702 4.01 -5.00 -0.08
CA THR A 702 2.93 -5.60 0.71
C THR A 702 1.56 -5.25 0.14
N VAL A 703 1.33 -3.98 -0.21
CA VAL A 703 0.06 -3.53 -0.81
C VAL A 703 -0.18 -4.18 -2.16
N LEU A 704 0.83 -4.27 -3.02
CA LEU A 704 0.71 -4.88 -4.35
C LEU A 704 0.46 -6.39 -4.25
N THR A 705 1.24 -7.10 -3.43
CA THR A 705 1.15 -8.57 -3.27
C THR A 705 -0.17 -8.99 -2.64
N SER A 706 -0.67 -8.26 -1.62
CA SER A 706 -1.97 -8.55 -1.00
C SER A 706 -3.14 -8.47 -1.97
N ASN A 707 -2.97 -7.72 -3.05
CA ASN A 707 -3.96 -7.57 -4.11
C ASN A 707 -3.71 -8.49 -5.33
N GLY A 708 -2.72 -9.37 -5.24
CA GLY A 708 -2.39 -10.36 -6.26
C GLY A 708 -1.62 -9.78 -7.46
N SER A 709 -1.01 -8.60 -7.30
CA SER A 709 -0.14 -8.01 -8.32
C SER A 709 1.32 -8.33 -8.02
N GLY A 710 2.00 -8.99 -8.96
CA GLY A 710 3.42 -9.34 -8.89
C GLY A 710 4.27 -8.32 -9.64
N THR A 711 4.60 -7.19 -9.01
CA THR A 711 5.54 -6.22 -9.59
C THR A 711 6.97 -6.57 -9.16
N ASN A 712 7.94 -6.52 -10.12
CA ASN A 712 9.32 -6.81 -9.79
C ASN A 712 9.88 -5.79 -8.77
N TYR A 713 10.64 -6.29 -7.80
CA TYR A 713 11.28 -5.51 -6.74
C TYR A 713 12.11 -4.33 -7.28
N GLN A 714 12.84 -4.52 -8.38
CA GLN A 714 13.71 -3.51 -8.97
C GLN A 714 12.96 -2.22 -9.38
N HIS A 715 11.72 -2.35 -9.86
CA HIS A 715 10.90 -1.18 -10.20
C HIS A 715 10.49 -0.38 -8.97
N ILE A 716 10.22 -1.07 -7.87
CA ILE A 716 9.82 -0.41 -6.61
C ILE A 716 11.02 0.23 -5.93
N GLN A 717 12.18 -0.41 -6.05
CA GLN A 717 13.44 0.05 -5.48
C GLN A 717 13.82 1.45 -5.99
N ILE A 718 13.61 1.74 -7.27
CA ILE A 718 13.87 3.06 -7.86
C ILE A 718 13.13 4.17 -7.09
N PHE A 719 11.88 3.94 -6.71
CA PHE A 719 11.10 4.94 -5.95
C PHE A 719 11.62 5.09 -4.51
N GLY A 720 11.98 3.98 -3.86
CA GLY A 720 12.62 4.03 -2.54
C GLY A 720 13.91 4.83 -2.57
N ASP A 721 14.76 4.57 -3.57
CA ASP A 721 16.05 5.27 -3.75
C ASP A 721 15.84 6.74 -4.09
N LEU A 722 14.90 7.07 -4.97
CA LEU A 722 14.56 8.45 -5.32
C LEU A 722 14.09 9.26 -4.10
N MET A 723 13.23 8.68 -3.27
CA MET A 723 12.70 9.35 -2.09
C MET A 723 13.73 9.59 -0.99
N THR A 724 14.86 8.89 -1.04
CA THR A 724 15.89 8.91 0.03
C THR A 724 17.27 9.39 -0.44
N GLN A 725 17.47 9.63 -1.74
CA GLN A 725 18.80 9.92 -2.34
C GLN A 725 19.52 11.15 -1.77
N ILE A 726 18.79 12.13 -1.25
CA ILE A 726 19.36 13.37 -0.71
C ILE A 726 19.81 13.19 0.76
N GLY A 727 19.53 12.03 1.38
CA GLY A 727 19.77 11.81 2.81
C GLY A 727 18.62 12.28 3.70
N THR A 728 17.60 12.91 3.12
CA THR A 728 16.35 13.27 3.75
C THR A 728 15.19 12.73 2.93
N LEU A 729 14.06 12.50 3.59
CA LEU A 729 12.87 12.02 2.89
C LEU A 729 12.31 13.08 1.95
N THR A 730 12.10 12.69 0.70
CA THR A 730 11.52 13.54 -0.35
C THR A 730 10.21 12.92 -0.83
N SER A 731 9.12 13.68 -0.79
CA SER A 731 7.82 13.23 -1.27
C SER A 731 7.74 13.25 -2.81
N ILE A 732 6.95 12.33 -3.37
CA ILE A 732 6.61 12.31 -4.80
C ILE A 732 5.36 13.15 -5.02
N ASP A 733 5.52 14.44 -4.80
CA ASP A 733 4.51 15.47 -5.04
C ASP A 733 5.16 16.79 -5.53
N ARG A 734 4.34 17.79 -5.84
CA ARG A 734 4.82 19.10 -6.28
C ARG A 734 5.76 19.79 -5.29
N HIS A 735 5.71 19.44 -4.01
CA HIS A 735 6.55 20.04 -2.97
C HIS A 735 7.91 19.33 -2.86
N GLY A 736 7.93 18.02 -3.06
CA GLY A 736 9.16 17.23 -3.02
C GLY A 736 9.94 17.28 -4.33
N LEU A 737 9.26 17.07 -5.46
CA LEU A 737 9.92 17.05 -6.79
C LEU A 737 10.60 18.37 -7.13
N ASN A 738 10.04 19.49 -6.69
CA ASN A 738 10.63 20.80 -6.89
C ASN A 738 11.89 21.07 -6.05
N LYS A 739 12.21 20.20 -5.08
CA LYS A 739 13.45 20.24 -4.30
C LYS A 739 14.57 19.42 -4.91
N LEU A 740 14.26 18.59 -5.91
CA LEU A 740 15.27 17.84 -6.63
C LEU A 740 16.01 18.76 -7.59
N ASP A 741 17.28 18.44 -7.84
CA ASP A 741 18.12 19.18 -8.78
C ASP A 741 17.76 18.80 -10.22
N ASN A 742 16.61 19.27 -10.69
CA ASN A 742 16.15 19.10 -12.06
C ASN A 742 16.24 20.41 -12.83
N ASP A 743 16.33 20.33 -14.16
CA ASP A 743 16.32 21.50 -15.02
C ASP A 743 15.05 22.36 -14.79
N PRO A 744 15.15 23.70 -14.84
CA PRO A 744 14.01 24.59 -14.59
C PRO A 744 12.77 24.32 -15.42
N LEU A 745 12.93 24.01 -16.72
CA LEU A 745 11.79 23.67 -17.59
C LEU A 745 11.12 22.35 -17.20
N SER A 746 11.91 21.36 -16.76
CA SER A 746 11.36 20.09 -16.27
C SER A 746 10.52 20.32 -15.03
N ARG A 747 11.00 21.12 -14.06
CA ARG A 747 10.23 21.52 -12.87
C ARG A 747 8.97 22.30 -13.24
N ALA A 748 9.04 23.23 -14.18
CA ALA A 748 7.93 24.03 -14.66
C ALA A 748 6.85 23.20 -15.38
N SER A 749 7.23 22.05 -15.97
CA SER A 749 6.30 21.14 -16.64
C SER A 749 5.36 20.40 -15.69
N PHE A 750 5.68 20.39 -14.38
CA PHE A 750 4.93 19.67 -13.37
C PHE A 750 4.37 20.62 -12.31
N GLU A 751 3.17 21.14 -12.53
CA GLU A 751 2.45 22.03 -11.62
C GLU A 751 3.21 23.31 -11.20
N LYS A 752 2.52 24.36 -10.79
CA LYS A 752 3.12 25.61 -10.38
C LYS A 752 4.14 26.21 -11.37
N THR A 753 3.83 26.13 -12.66
CA THR A 753 4.71 26.56 -13.76
C THR A 753 5.24 27.99 -13.56
N VAL A 754 4.34 28.94 -13.24
CA VAL A 754 4.70 30.35 -13.06
C VAL A 754 5.68 30.53 -11.88
N ASP A 755 5.40 29.90 -10.74
CA ASP A 755 6.24 30.00 -9.54
C ASP A 755 7.65 29.46 -9.82
N GLN A 756 7.77 28.35 -10.56
CA GLN A 756 9.06 27.77 -10.91
C GLN A 756 9.85 28.64 -11.90
N LEU A 757 9.19 29.21 -12.88
CA LEU A 757 9.83 30.13 -13.84
C LEU A 757 10.28 31.43 -13.15
N ILE A 758 9.48 31.99 -12.24
CA ILE A 758 9.86 33.17 -11.45
C ILE A 758 11.07 32.83 -10.58
N THR A 759 11.05 31.68 -9.90
CA THR A 759 12.19 31.26 -9.06
C THR A 759 13.47 31.12 -9.89
N ALA A 760 13.38 30.46 -11.04
CA ALA A 760 14.52 30.30 -11.96
C ALA A 760 15.04 31.64 -12.46
N ALA A 761 14.14 32.60 -12.78
CA ALA A 761 14.52 33.93 -13.21
C ALA A 761 15.20 34.75 -12.09
N VAL A 762 14.69 34.68 -10.85
CA VAL A 762 15.25 35.38 -9.68
C VAL A 762 16.65 34.89 -9.35
N PHE A 763 16.87 33.58 -9.41
CA PHE A 763 18.15 32.96 -9.08
C PHE A 763 19.07 32.82 -10.30
N ASN A 764 18.65 33.27 -11.47
CA ASN A 764 19.41 33.17 -12.72
C ASN A 764 19.83 31.73 -13.04
N GLU A 765 18.91 30.76 -12.83
CA GLU A 765 19.15 29.36 -13.12
C GLU A 765 19.20 29.14 -14.63
N VAL A 766 20.15 28.30 -15.08
CA VAL A 766 20.31 27.95 -16.50
C VAL A 766 19.79 26.55 -16.74
N ASP A 767 18.91 26.39 -17.75
CA ASP A 767 18.49 25.08 -18.21
C ASP A 767 19.51 24.55 -19.23
N TYR A 768 20.18 23.45 -18.89
CA TYR A 768 21.17 22.82 -19.75
C TYR A 768 20.58 21.85 -20.79
N MET A 769 19.23 21.78 -20.90
CA MET A 769 18.51 20.91 -21.83
C MET A 769 18.96 19.44 -21.75
N LYS A 770 19.16 18.95 -20.53
CA LYS A 770 19.58 17.56 -20.30
C LYS A 770 18.39 16.67 -19.99
N SER A 771 17.37 17.21 -19.31
CA SER A 771 16.18 16.44 -18.92
C SER A 771 15.30 16.13 -20.12
N VAL A 772 14.53 15.05 -20.01
CA VAL A 772 13.58 14.60 -21.05
C VAL A 772 12.56 15.68 -21.37
N SER A 773 11.93 16.27 -20.35
CA SER A 773 10.92 17.32 -20.55
C SER A 773 11.48 18.59 -21.17
N SER A 774 12.65 19.08 -20.74
CA SER A 774 13.28 20.27 -21.31
C SER A 774 13.60 20.08 -22.78
N ARG A 775 14.12 18.90 -23.15
CA ARG A 775 14.43 18.57 -24.55
C ARG A 775 13.18 18.49 -25.42
N ILE A 776 12.13 17.86 -24.97
CA ILE A 776 10.86 17.76 -25.68
C ILE A 776 10.27 19.16 -25.91
N MET A 777 10.28 20.03 -24.90
CA MET A 777 9.79 21.42 -25.06
C MET A 777 10.60 22.21 -26.08
N ALA A 778 11.91 21.97 -26.16
CA ALA A 778 12.78 22.61 -27.14
C ALA A 778 12.76 21.96 -28.54
N GLY A 779 11.97 20.91 -28.76
CA GLY A 779 11.94 20.16 -30.03
C GLY A 779 13.21 19.34 -30.29
N LEU A 780 13.98 19.00 -29.25
CA LEU A 780 15.21 18.22 -29.34
C LEU A 780 14.92 16.74 -29.05
N CYS A 781 15.64 15.84 -29.75
CA CYS A 781 15.60 14.41 -29.42
C CYS A 781 16.08 14.15 -28.01
N ILE A 782 15.40 13.23 -27.29
CA ILE A 782 15.81 12.81 -25.94
C ILE A 782 17.14 12.05 -25.99
N LYS A 783 17.96 12.19 -24.92
CA LYS A 783 19.19 11.41 -24.76
C LYS A 783 18.90 10.14 -23.95
N GLY A 784 18.27 9.17 -24.58
CA GLY A 784 17.94 7.90 -23.97
C GLY A 784 17.58 6.88 -25.05
N GLY A 785 17.65 5.61 -24.73
CA GLY A 785 17.45 4.54 -25.71
C GLY A 785 18.45 4.64 -26.88
N THR A 786 17.96 4.47 -28.11
CA THR A 786 18.77 4.61 -29.35
C THR A 786 19.27 6.04 -29.59
N GLY A 787 18.67 7.06 -28.97
CA GLY A 787 19.12 8.46 -29.05
C GLY A 787 20.27 8.82 -28.10
N LEU A 788 20.78 7.86 -27.31
CA LEU A 788 21.91 8.07 -26.41
C LEU A 788 23.22 8.34 -27.16
N CYS A 789 23.43 7.68 -28.29
CA CYS A 789 24.65 7.82 -29.09
C CYS A 789 24.30 8.32 -30.49
N ASN A 790 25.29 9.03 -31.10
CA ASN A 790 25.21 9.46 -32.47
C ASN A 790 26.08 8.52 -33.33
N LEU A 791 25.60 8.15 -34.50
CA LEU A 791 26.41 7.44 -35.48
C LEU A 791 27.21 8.46 -36.28
N ILE A 792 28.49 8.32 -36.24
CA ILE A 792 29.42 9.17 -36.99
C ILE A 792 30.15 8.29 -37.98
N LEU A 793 30.28 8.76 -39.22
CA LEU A 793 31.03 8.06 -40.23
C LEU A 793 32.52 8.21 -39.93
N ASP A 794 33.24 7.11 -39.83
CA ASP A 794 34.69 7.12 -39.70
C ASP A 794 35.31 7.42 -41.05
N LYS A 795 35.71 8.70 -41.21
CA LYS A 795 36.28 9.19 -42.46
C LYS A 795 37.65 8.61 -42.74
N GLU A 796 38.48 8.37 -41.68
CA GLU A 796 39.84 7.82 -41.83
C GLU A 796 39.79 6.36 -42.30
N LEU A 797 38.82 5.59 -41.75
CA LEU A 797 38.61 4.20 -42.16
C LEU A 797 38.08 4.12 -43.59
N LEU A 798 37.23 5.10 -44.00
CA LEU A 798 36.70 5.20 -45.34
C LEU A 798 37.80 5.59 -46.34
N GLU A 799 38.63 6.55 -46.00
CA GLU A 799 39.76 7.00 -46.84
C GLU A 799 40.85 5.93 -47.01
N ASN A 800 41.08 5.13 -45.97
CA ASN A 800 42.08 4.05 -45.97
C ASN A 800 41.50 2.71 -46.57
N SER A 801 40.21 2.65 -46.85
CA SER A 801 39.65 1.44 -47.42
C SER A 801 39.99 1.29 -48.91
N GLU A 802 40.62 0.16 -49.27
CA GLU A 802 40.95 -0.19 -50.70
C GLU A 802 39.69 -0.43 -51.55
N TYR A 803 38.49 -0.29 -51.01
CA TYR A 803 37.23 -0.54 -51.68
C TYR A 803 36.62 0.68 -52.41
N THR A 804 37.38 1.74 -52.63
CA THR A 804 36.91 2.98 -53.25
C THR A 804 36.36 2.83 -54.67
N THR A 805 36.60 1.72 -55.37
CA THR A 805 36.10 1.45 -56.73
C THR A 805 34.83 0.61 -56.79
N ASP A 806 34.52 -0.17 -55.78
CA ASP A 806 33.37 -1.11 -55.80
C ASP A 806 32.16 -0.65 -54.97
N ILE A 807 32.27 0.42 -54.18
CA ILE A 807 31.21 0.95 -53.32
C ILE A 807 29.95 1.33 -54.18
N GLY A 808 30.17 1.85 -55.36
CA GLY A 808 29.06 2.18 -56.27
C GLY A 808 28.31 0.96 -56.80
N GLN A 809 28.98 -0.18 -56.95
CA GLN A 809 28.33 -1.43 -57.35
C GLN A 809 27.64 -2.11 -56.14
N LEU A 810 28.28 -2.06 -54.99
CA LEU A 810 27.70 -2.56 -53.73
C LEU A 810 26.47 -1.73 -53.33
N TYR A 811 26.54 -0.41 -53.40
CA TYR A 811 25.45 0.51 -53.16
C TYR A 811 24.28 0.27 -54.11
N ASN A 812 24.55 0.13 -55.40
CA ASN A 812 23.50 -0.19 -56.38
C ASN A 812 22.91 -1.59 -56.21
N LYS A 813 23.68 -2.56 -55.75
CA LYS A 813 23.18 -3.90 -55.44
C LYS A 813 22.33 -3.90 -54.18
N THR A 814 22.79 -3.29 -53.12
CA THR A 814 22.05 -3.16 -51.83
C THR A 814 20.79 -2.30 -52.04
N TYR A 815 20.88 -1.22 -52.80
CA TYR A 815 19.73 -0.37 -53.12
C TYR A 815 18.69 -1.08 -53.97
N LYS A 816 19.10 -1.91 -54.90
CA LYS A 816 18.21 -2.76 -55.71
C LYS A 816 17.56 -3.85 -54.85
N ASP A 817 18.29 -4.44 -53.91
CA ASP A 817 17.76 -5.44 -52.99
C ASP A 817 16.76 -4.81 -52.00
N ILE A 818 17.03 -3.61 -51.47
CA ILE A 818 16.13 -2.86 -50.59
C ILE A 818 14.90 -2.38 -51.36
N THR A 819 15.06 -1.85 -52.58
CA THR A 819 13.91 -1.41 -53.39
C THR A 819 13.05 -2.56 -53.85
N SER A 820 13.61 -3.73 -54.11
CA SER A 820 12.82 -4.92 -54.41
C SER A 820 12.05 -5.44 -53.22
N THR A 821 12.61 -5.31 -51.99
CA THR A 821 11.95 -5.69 -50.73
C THR A 821 10.86 -4.68 -50.33
N LEU A 822 11.08 -3.39 -50.59
CA LEU A 822 10.12 -2.33 -50.32
C LEU A 822 8.95 -2.29 -51.30
N GLN A 823 9.13 -2.73 -52.56
CA GLN A 823 8.05 -2.85 -53.56
C GLN A 823 7.08 -4.00 -53.22
N THR A 824 7.41 -4.88 -52.30
CA THR A 824 6.51 -5.95 -51.82
C THR A 824 5.76 -5.60 -50.54
N GLN A 825 6.03 -4.43 -49.93
CA GLN A 825 5.27 -3.89 -48.83
C GLN A 825 4.63 -2.55 -49.23
N GLU A 826 3.31 -2.48 -49.30
CA GLU A 826 2.60 -1.19 -49.37
C GLU A 826 3.01 -0.37 -48.18
N ILE A 827 3.82 0.67 -48.41
CA ILE A 827 4.25 1.63 -47.39
C ILE A 827 3.17 2.70 -47.35
N ASP A 828 2.55 2.87 -46.21
CA ASP A 828 1.72 4.04 -45.92
C ASP A 828 2.56 5.31 -46.13
N ASP A 829 2.00 6.28 -46.82
CA ASP A 829 2.63 7.52 -47.32
C ASP A 829 3.09 8.50 -46.21
N ASP A 830 3.08 8.08 -44.95
CA ASP A 830 3.38 8.95 -43.80
C ASP A 830 4.79 8.76 -43.18
N VAL A 831 5.72 8.10 -43.84
CA VAL A 831 7.09 7.98 -43.34
C VAL A 831 7.92 9.19 -43.78
N PHE A 832 8.16 10.10 -42.88
CA PHE A 832 9.10 11.22 -43.01
C PHE A 832 10.53 10.72 -43.27
N VAL A 833 11.04 10.91 -44.47
CA VAL A 833 12.46 10.69 -44.80
C VAL A 833 13.16 12.04 -44.60
N PRO A 834 14.08 12.21 -43.65
CA PRO A 834 14.83 13.44 -43.52
C PRO A 834 15.77 13.56 -44.73
N GLU A 835 15.68 14.67 -45.46
CA GLU A 835 16.67 15.06 -46.44
C GLU A 835 18.03 15.23 -45.80
N MET A 836 19.11 14.69 -46.39
CA MET A 836 20.46 14.80 -45.90
C MET A 836 20.98 16.22 -46.03
#